data_095c31c24a374088029b78ef4560ddd7
#
_entry.id   095c31c24a374088029b78ef4560ddd7
#
_cell.length_a   1.000
_cell.length_b   1.000
_cell.length_c   1.000
_cell.angle_alpha   90.00
_cell.angle_beta   90.00
_cell.angle_gamma   90.00
#
_symmetry.space_group_name_H-M   'P 1'
#
loop_
_entity.id
_entity.type
_entity.pdbx_description
1 polymer ?
#
loop_
_entity_poly.entity_id
_entity_poly.type
_entity_poly.pdbx_seq_one_letter_code
_entity_poly.pdbx_strand_id
1 'polypeptide(L)'
;MTRMIHQDNGVFPAVCPLDCPDTCSLVLHKKDGVITKVTGNPEHPITGGAICNKVRNMTERVYHTERVLYPLRRIGAKGEGKFERISWDEAVSEIASKYKNLIAEYGSESILPYSFYGNMGILSVDGMDRRFFHRLGSSQLQQGICNSAGSTGWKYTMGFGGGVSPEELVHTKLFIVWGGNIVSTNMHQLALIEKGRKEGAKLVVIDVHRNRTGQRADWFIPLYPGTDSALALGMMHVLFERGLVNEQFMQEFTVGHEELREHVKTYTPERVARITGVPADDIVKLALMYGETSPAYIHIGNGLQHHDNGGMAVRTICCLPALTGQWLIPGGGAFKSNGAYGSMNGDALERPDLRPNPDARTISMNQIGEALLSLDPPIRSLFVYCANPAVVAPDTGKVEQGLLREDLFTVVHDLFITDTAKYADIVLPATSSFENTDIYTSYWHHYVQLQEPVIPARGESKSNVEMFRLLAAAMGFEENTFRDSEEDLIAQALDYADNPYLHGVSLDALKEQRSVKLNMTPKAHFLKSLSTPSGKIELFSSRMAEAGLPALPTYIPLIEGYDGEQRPAKGAKYPLMFISPPNHSFLNSTFGNVEKLQALEKEPLLQIHPEDAKARGIENGDRIVVWNDRGRYLVNASVMDKMLPGTVVSQGLWWGQGGRNTRANMLTPDRLADMGGGAVFFSTVVEVKRSENK
;
A
#
# COMPACT_ATOMS: atom_id res chain seq x y z
N MET A 1 29.93 5.03 11.53
CA MET A 1 29.10 3.98 10.93
C MET A 1 29.54 2.53 11.10
N THR A 2 30.79 2.19 11.25
CA THR A 2 31.29 0.81 11.12
C THR A 2 31.32 -0.03 12.40
N ARG A 3 30.83 0.48 13.55
CA ARG A 3 31.04 -0.19 14.85
C ARG A 3 30.24 -1.48 15.03
N MET A 4 29.01 -1.54 14.53
CA MET A 4 28.11 -2.70 14.73
C MET A 4 28.48 -3.90 13.83
N ILE A 5 28.93 -3.66 12.60
CA ILE A 5 29.34 -4.70 11.65
C ILE A 5 30.50 -5.53 12.24
N HIS A 6 31.44 -4.86 12.91
CA HIS A 6 32.68 -5.49 13.45
C HIS A 6 32.50 -6.16 14.81
N GLN A 7 31.33 -6.06 15.43
CA GLN A 7 31.02 -6.77 16.67
C GLN A 7 30.34 -8.09 16.37
N ASP A 8 31.04 -9.20 16.59
CA ASP A 8 30.51 -10.53 16.26
C ASP A 8 29.39 -10.98 17.18
N ASN A 9 29.35 -10.46 18.39
CA ASN A 9 28.33 -10.80 19.41
C ASN A 9 27.71 -9.55 20.00
N GLY A 10 26.41 -9.60 20.27
CA GLY A 10 25.72 -8.50 20.91
C GLY A 10 24.25 -8.35 20.52
N VAL A 11 23.69 -7.24 20.99
CA VAL A 11 22.30 -6.85 20.75
C VAL A 11 22.31 -5.47 20.08
N PHE A 12 21.67 -5.36 18.94
CA PHE A 12 21.78 -4.17 18.08
C PHE A 12 20.40 -3.64 17.72
N PRO A 13 20.21 -2.29 17.70
CA PRO A 13 18.97 -1.68 17.24
C PRO A 13 18.80 -1.86 15.74
N ALA A 14 17.55 -1.98 15.30
CA ALA A 14 17.18 -2.03 13.91
C ALA A 14 15.73 -1.55 13.70
N VAL A 15 15.33 -1.40 12.44
CA VAL A 15 13.99 -0.97 12.04
C VAL A 15 13.35 -1.99 11.10
N CYS A 16 12.05 -2.18 11.21
CA CYS A 16 11.29 -3.00 10.28
C CYS A 16 11.15 -2.29 8.93
N PRO A 17 11.60 -2.88 7.81
CA PRO A 17 11.59 -2.23 6.51
C PRO A 17 10.29 -2.42 5.74
N LEU A 18 9.31 -3.12 6.29
CA LEU A 18 8.12 -3.55 5.58
C LEU A 18 7.12 -2.41 5.39
N ASP A 19 6.40 -2.42 4.27
CA ASP A 19 5.24 -1.56 4.02
C ASP A 19 4.10 -1.90 4.99
N CYS A 20 4.18 -1.27 6.15
CA CYS A 20 3.29 -1.51 7.28
C CYS A 20 3.21 -0.23 8.13
N PRO A 21 2.01 0.19 8.57
CA PRO A 21 1.84 1.40 9.37
C PRO A 21 2.61 1.35 10.71
N ASP A 22 2.89 0.16 11.22
CA ASP A 22 3.55 -0.02 12.51
C ASP A 22 5.05 0.35 12.53
N THR A 23 5.77 0.26 11.42
CA THR A 23 7.22 0.54 11.31
C THR A 23 7.99 0.21 12.59
N CYS A 24 7.93 -1.08 13.01
CA CYS A 24 8.37 -1.51 14.34
C CYS A 24 9.85 -1.22 14.59
N SER A 25 10.17 -0.66 15.76
CA SER A 25 11.52 -0.65 16.29
C SER A 25 11.93 -2.06 16.70
N LEU A 26 13.10 -2.51 16.24
CA LEU A 26 13.59 -3.87 16.38
C LEU A 26 14.88 -3.94 17.20
N VAL A 27 15.13 -5.14 17.67
CA VAL A 27 16.40 -5.55 18.32
C VAL A 27 16.89 -6.83 17.67
N LEU A 28 18.10 -6.80 17.14
CA LEU A 28 18.77 -7.93 16.50
C LEU A 28 19.77 -8.57 17.48
N HIS A 29 19.64 -9.86 17.68
CA HIS A 29 20.59 -10.64 18.46
C HIS A 29 21.62 -11.29 17.53
N LYS A 30 22.87 -10.90 17.64
CA LYS A 30 23.98 -11.38 16.81
C LYS A 30 24.89 -12.27 17.62
N LYS A 31 25.27 -13.42 17.05
CA LYS A 31 26.22 -14.37 17.60
C LYS A 31 27.13 -14.87 16.48
N ASP A 32 28.43 -14.82 16.73
CA ASP A 32 29.47 -15.27 15.78
C ASP A 32 29.30 -14.63 14.37
N GLY A 33 29.00 -13.32 14.35
CA GLY A 33 28.78 -12.55 13.12
C GLY A 33 27.41 -12.73 12.47
N VAL A 34 26.54 -13.63 12.97
CA VAL A 34 25.25 -13.97 12.36
C VAL A 34 24.08 -13.49 13.23
N ILE A 35 23.05 -12.90 12.61
CA ILE A 35 21.79 -12.55 13.31
C ILE A 35 21.03 -13.86 13.57
N THR A 36 20.90 -14.22 14.83
CA THR A 36 20.24 -15.47 15.25
C THR A 36 18.78 -15.28 15.63
N LYS A 37 18.38 -14.03 15.99
CA LYS A 37 17.02 -13.72 16.45
C LYS A 37 16.67 -12.26 16.19
N VAL A 38 15.41 -12.00 15.84
CA VAL A 38 14.81 -10.66 15.77
C VAL A 38 13.74 -10.56 16.85
N THR A 39 13.77 -9.49 17.63
CA THR A 39 12.75 -9.15 18.63
C THR A 39 12.34 -7.69 18.44
N GLY A 40 11.21 -7.28 19.03
CA GLY A 40 10.86 -5.87 19.09
C GLY A 40 11.65 -5.15 20.20
N ASN A 41 11.80 -3.85 20.05
CA ASN A 41 12.39 -2.98 21.06
C ASN A 41 11.33 -2.64 22.13
N PRO A 42 11.50 -3.11 23.39
CA PRO A 42 10.53 -2.86 24.46
C PRO A 42 10.49 -1.39 24.90
N GLU A 43 11.53 -0.62 24.62
CA GLU A 43 11.63 0.80 25.01
C GLU A 43 10.92 1.73 24.02
N HIS A 44 10.56 1.26 22.81
CA HIS A 44 9.85 2.11 21.85
C HIS A 44 8.41 2.38 22.32
N PRO A 45 8.01 3.65 22.50
CA PRO A 45 6.75 4.00 23.19
C PRO A 45 5.48 3.44 22.54
N ILE A 46 5.48 3.25 21.23
CA ILE A 46 4.30 2.78 20.48
C ILE A 46 4.36 1.27 20.22
N THR A 47 5.53 0.75 19.80
CA THR A 47 5.61 -0.66 19.39
C THR A 47 5.95 -1.60 20.56
N GLY A 48 6.48 -1.09 21.68
CA GLY A 48 6.54 -1.74 23.00
C GLY A 48 7.05 -3.18 23.00
N GLY A 49 7.99 -3.53 22.10
CA GLY A 49 8.57 -4.87 22.03
C GLY A 49 7.72 -5.93 21.29
N ALA A 50 6.51 -5.59 20.84
CA ALA A 50 5.70 -6.51 20.04
C ALA A 50 6.15 -6.50 18.57
N ILE A 51 6.14 -7.67 17.92
CA ILE A 51 6.40 -7.83 16.49
C ILE A 51 5.50 -8.90 15.89
N CYS A 52 5.15 -8.73 14.60
CA CYS A 52 4.36 -9.70 13.87
C CYS A 52 5.18 -10.93 13.48
N ASN A 53 4.48 -11.97 13.02
CA ASN A 53 5.12 -13.23 12.62
C ASN A 53 6.05 -13.08 11.41
N LYS A 54 5.75 -12.17 10.48
CA LYS A 54 6.62 -11.87 9.34
C LYS A 54 8.00 -11.40 9.80
N VAL A 55 8.04 -10.41 10.66
CA VAL A 55 9.28 -9.82 11.18
C VAL A 55 10.07 -10.82 12.04
N ARG A 56 9.38 -11.64 12.83
CA ARG A 56 10.01 -12.71 13.62
C ARG A 56 10.81 -13.70 12.77
N ASN A 57 10.38 -13.91 11.52
CA ASN A 57 11.03 -14.79 10.56
C ASN A 57 11.94 -14.04 9.55
N MET A 58 12.33 -12.79 9.83
CA MET A 58 13.17 -12.01 8.93
C MET A 58 14.54 -12.65 8.69
N THR A 59 15.10 -13.37 9.67
CA THR A 59 16.37 -14.10 9.51
C THR A 59 16.30 -15.16 8.41
N GLU A 60 15.16 -15.84 8.23
CA GLU A 60 14.96 -16.80 7.14
C GLU A 60 15.09 -16.14 5.76
N ARG A 61 14.66 -14.86 5.64
CA ARG A 61 14.80 -14.09 4.42
C ARG A 61 16.24 -13.59 4.21
N VAL A 62 16.89 -13.10 5.27
CA VAL A 62 18.29 -12.59 5.23
C VAL A 62 19.26 -13.68 4.84
N TYR A 63 19.11 -14.90 5.40
CA TYR A 63 20.01 -16.02 5.18
C TYR A 63 19.44 -17.09 4.23
N HIS A 64 18.42 -16.76 3.45
CA HIS A 64 17.80 -17.69 2.51
C HIS A 64 18.82 -18.24 1.52
N THR A 65 18.74 -19.52 1.20
CA THR A 65 19.69 -20.19 0.28
C THR A 65 19.58 -19.72 -1.17
N GLU A 66 18.39 -19.25 -1.57
CA GLU A 66 18.11 -18.76 -2.92
C GLU A 66 18.40 -17.26 -3.09
N ARG A 67 19.06 -16.60 -2.12
CA ARG A 67 19.44 -15.21 -2.31
C ARG A 67 20.38 -15.04 -3.49
N VAL A 68 20.08 -14.06 -4.33
CA VAL A 68 21.02 -13.58 -5.36
C VAL A 68 22.17 -12.89 -4.65
N LEU A 69 23.38 -13.43 -4.80
CA LEU A 69 24.58 -12.95 -4.13
C LEU A 69 25.62 -12.33 -5.09
N TYR A 70 25.40 -12.46 -6.39
CA TYR A 70 26.30 -12.02 -7.44
C TYR A 70 25.49 -11.49 -8.62
N PRO A 71 26.01 -10.54 -9.42
CA PRO A 71 25.36 -10.13 -10.66
C PRO A 71 25.21 -11.31 -11.63
N LEU A 72 24.08 -11.36 -12.32
CA LEU A 72 23.70 -12.44 -13.20
C LEU A 72 23.29 -11.91 -14.58
N ARG A 73 23.72 -12.58 -15.66
CA ARG A 73 23.30 -12.34 -17.04
C ARG A 73 22.46 -13.49 -17.56
N ARG A 74 21.41 -13.20 -18.28
CA ARG A 74 20.53 -14.19 -18.92
C ARG A 74 21.28 -14.99 -19.99
N ILE A 75 21.10 -16.32 -20.01
CA ILE A 75 21.66 -17.25 -21.01
C ILE A 75 20.61 -18.08 -21.75
N GLY A 76 19.32 -17.91 -21.41
CA GLY A 76 18.19 -18.62 -22.04
C GLY A 76 17.15 -17.64 -22.59
N ALA A 77 15.99 -18.18 -23.00
CA ALA A 77 14.84 -17.36 -23.38
C ALA A 77 14.29 -16.59 -22.16
N LYS A 78 13.67 -15.43 -22.40
CA LYS A 78 13.01 -14.68 -21.32
C LYS A 78 11.93 -15.54 -20.65
N GLY A 79 11.90 -15.49 -19.31
CA GLY A 79 10.98 -16.29 -18.51
C GLY A 79 11.49 -17.67 -18.10
N GLU A 80 12.57 -18.18 -18.70
CA GLU A 80 13.18 -19.45 -18.28
C GLU A 80 13.92 -19.36 -16.94
N GLY A 81 14.34 -18.16 -16.53
CA GLY A 81 15.09 -17.94 -15.30
C GLY A 81 16.49 -18.59 -15.30
N LYS A 82 17.12 -18.71 -16.47
CA LYS A 82 18.47 -19.27 -16.64
C LYS A 82 19.49 -18.14 -16.72
N PHE A 83 20.49 -18.19 -15.84
CA PHE A 83 21.48 -17.14 -15.72
C PHE A 83 22.89 -17.70 -15.56
N GLU A 84 23.89 -16.92 -15.97
CA GLU A 84 25.30 -17.10 -15.62
C GLU A 84 25.75 -15.95 -14.71
N ARG A 85 26.75 -16.22 -13.85
CA ARG A 85 27.37 -15.19 -13.02
C ARG A 85 28.28 -14.32 -13.89
N ILE A 86 28.20 -13.00 -13.68
CA ILE A 86 29.12 -11.99 -14.21
C ILE A 86 29.67 -11.12 -13.07
N SER A 87 30.66 -10.28 -13.36
CA SER A 87 31.13 -9.28 -12.41
C SER A 87 30.25 -8.02 -12.39
N TRP A 88 30.38 -7.20 -11.33
CA TRP A 88 29.75 -5.89 -11.29
C TRP A 88 30.19 -4.98 -12.43
N ASP A 89 31.48 -4.99 -12.77
CA ASP A 89 32.02 -4.17 -13.86
C ASP A 89 31.41 -4.56 -15.21
N GLU A 90 31.25 -5.86 -15.47
CA GLU A 90 30.57 -6.35 -16.67
C GLU A 90 29.09 -5.91 -16.68
N ALA A 91 28.37 -6.12 -15.57
CA ALA A 91 26.96 -5.77 -15.49
C ALA A 91 26.72 -4.26 -15.70
N VAL A 92 27.46 -3.42 -14.97
CA VAL A 92 27.33 -1.97 -15.04
C VAL A 92 27.72 -1.44 -16.42
N SER A 93 28.82 -1.94 -17.01
CA SER A 93 29.27 -1.57 -18.36
C SER A 93 28.24 -1.95 -19.42
N GLU A 94 27.65 -3.13 -19.33
CA GLU A 94 26.63 -3.61 -20.26
C GLU A 94 25.35 -2.75 -20.17
N ILE A 95 24.85 -2.45 -18.94
CA ILE A 95 23.70 -1.59 -18.73
C ILE A 95 23.96 -0.19 -19.29
N ALA A 96 25.12 0.41 -18.96
CA ALA A 96 25.46 1.76 -19.43
C ALA A 96 25.60 1.82 -20.95
N SER A 97 26.22 0.84 -21.57
CA SER A 97 26.35 0.74 -23.03
C SER A 97 24.96 0.61 -23.69
N LYS A 98 24.12 -0.27 -23.15
CA LYS A 98 22.76 -0.47 -23.66
C LYS A 98 21.93 0.80 -23.55
N TYR A 99 22.02 1.51 -22.42
CA TYR A 99 21.30 2.77 -22.22
C TYR A 99 21.77 3.86 -23.19
N LYS A 100 23.09 4.03 -23.39
CA LYS A 100 23.61 4.98 -24.38
C LYS A 100 23.08 4.71 -25.78
N ASN A 101 23.02 3.44 -26.19
CA ASN A 101 22.49 3.04 -27.50
C ASN A 101 20.96 3.31 -27.59
N LEU A 102 20.19 2.92 -26.57
CA LEU A 102 18.74 3.16 -26.56
C LEU A 102 18.41 4.66 -26.57
N ILE A 103 19.16 5.47 -25.83
CA ILE A 103 18.99 6.94 -25.83
C ILE A 103 19.29 7.52 -27.20
N ALA A 104 20.34 7.06 -27.88
CA ALA A 104 20.71 7.54 -29.22
C ALA A 104 19.66 7.15 -30.28
N GLU A 105 19.02 5.97 -30.15
CA GLU A 105 18.08 5.44 -31.14
C GLU A 105 16.63 5.86 -30.86
N TYR A 106 16.19 5.85 -29.60
CA TYR A 106 14.77 6.03 -29.21
C TYR A 106 14.53 7.20 -28.25
N GLY A 107 15.57 7.88 -27.80
CA GLY A 107 15.48 8.91 -26.74
C GLY A 107 15.44 8.31 -25.33
N SER A 108 15.73 9.15 -24.34
CA SER A 108 15.85 8.74 -22.94
C SER A 108 14.52 8.27 -22.32
N GLU A 109 13.40 8.78 -22.80
CA GLU A 109 12.07 8.37 -22.33
C GLU A 109 11.67 6.94 -22.77
N SER A 110 12.49 6.25 -23.59
CA SER A 110 12.35 4.82 -23.88
C SER A 110 12.79 3.94 -22.69
N ILE A 111 13.40 4.53 -21.67
CA ILE A 111 13.84 3.86 -20.42
C ILE A 111 12.84 4.20 -19.33
N LEU A 112 12.32 3.18 -18.63
CA LEU A 112 11.37 3.31 -17.55
C LEU A 112 11.90 2.67 -16.26
N PRO A 113 12.05 3.42 -15.14
CA PRO A 113 12.19 2.83 -13.82
C PRO A 113 10.85 2.28 -13.33
N TYR A 114 10.88 1.17 -12.59
CA TYR A 114 9.71 0.62 -11.90
C TYR A 114 10.09 0.24 -10.46
N SER A 115 9.63 1.03 -9.52
CA SER A 115 9.90 0.80 -8.09
C SER A 115 8.66 1.07 -7.26
N PHE A 116 8.58 0.40 -6.10
CA PHE A 116 7.60 0.73 -5.07
C PHE A 116 8.13 0.24 -3.70
N TYR A 117 7.30 0.26 -2.67
CA TYR A 117 7.67 0.02 -1.28
C TYR A 117 7.86 -1.48 -0.92
N GLY A 118 8.62 -2.24 -1.69
CA GLY A 118 9.18 -3.53 -1.26
C GLY A 118 10.15 -3.39 -0.08
N ASN A 119 10.67 -2.18 0.11
CA ASN A 119 11.36 -1.65 1.28
C ASN A 119 10.89 -0.20 1.51
N MET A 120 10.54 0.15 2.77
CA MET A 120 10.04 1.48 3.15
C MET A 120 11.15 2.47 3.52
N GLY A 121 12.42 2.08 3.36
CA GLY A 121 13.56 2.99 3.59
C GLY A 121 13.58 4.13 2.56
N ILE A 122 13.69 5.35 3.04
CA ILE A 122 13.64 6.58 2.20
C ILE A 122 14.76 6.57 1.18
N LEU A 123 15.99 6.23 1.61
CA LEU A 123 17.13 6.19 0.68
C LEU A 123 17.05 5.06 -0.34
N SER A 124 16.28 4.01 -0.03
CA SER A 124 16.10 2.87 -0.93
C SER A 124 15.19 3.15 -2.11
N VAL A 125 14.28 4.13 -2.03
CA VAL A 125 13.24 4.35 -3.04
C VAL A 125 13.06 5.78 -3.53
N ASP A 126 13.61 6.79 -2.81
CA ASP A 126 13.42 8.20 -3.12
C ASP A 126 14.76 9.00 -3.03
N GLY A 127 15.88 8.37 -3.31
CA GLY A 127 17.22 8.97 -3.17
C GLY A 127 18.04 8.96 -4.45
N MET A 128 19.15 8.22 -4.43
CA MET A 128 20.10 8.13 -5.53
C MET A 128 19.50 7.57 -6.82
N ASP A 129 18.49 6.72 -6.70
CA ASP A 129 17.69 6.17 -7.80
C ASP A 129 16.98 7.29 -8.59
N ARG A 130 16.28 8.18 -7.87
CA ARG A 130 15.58 9.31 -8.49
C ARG A 130 16.56 10.23 -9.19
N ARG A 131 17.68 10.59 -8.54
CA ARG A 131 18.74 11.42 -9.14
C ARG A 131 19.24 10.83 -10.45
N PHE A 132 19.51 9.52 -10.46
CA PHE A 132 19.98 8.82 -11.63
C PHE A 132 18.98 8.90 -12.79
N PHE A 133 17.73 8.56 -12.57
CA PHE A 133 16.71 8.57 -13.62
C PHE A 133 16.30 9.99 -14.03
N HIS A 134 16.32 10.96 -13.11
CA HIS A 134 16.14 12.36 -13.45
C HIS A 134 17.25 12.85 -14.38
N ARG A 135 18.50 12.63 -14.01
CA ARG A 135 19.65 13.03 -14.84
C ARG A 135 19.67 12.31 -16.19
N LEU A 136 19.25 11.06 -16.24
CA LEU A 136 19.10 10.28 -17.47
C LEU A 136 18.03 10.87 -18.40
N GLY A 137 17.02 11.54 -17.86
CA GLY A 137 15.86 12.05 -18.61
C GLY A 137 14.88 10.95 -18.99
N SER A 138 14.79 9.89 -18.19
CA SER A 138 13.89 8.75 -18.43
C SER A 138 12.40 9.12 -18.30
N SER A 139 11.51 8.25 -18.79
CA SER A 139 10.09 8.28 -18.40
C SER A 139 9.96 8.26 -16.88
N GLN A 140 8.93 8.94 -16.37
CA GLN A 140 8.62 8.99 -14.94
C GLN A 140 7.61 7.91 -14.58
N LEU A 141 7.68 7.37 -13.36
CA LEU A 141 6.71 6.40 -12.83
C LEU A 141 5.73 7.09 -11.88
N GLN A 142 4.43 7.07 -12.22
CA GLN A 142 3.38 7.44 -11.28
C GLN A 142 3.11 6.27 -10.33
N GLN A 143 3.50 6.41 -9.08
CA GLN A 143 3.33 5.40 -8.03
C GLN A 143 1.93 5.49 -7.42
N GLY A 144 0.98 4.70 -7.91
CA GLY A 144 -0.44 4.76 -7.53
C GLY A 144 -1.04 3.47 -6.96
N ILE A 145 -0.27 2.39 -6.84
CA ILE A 145 -0.84 1.04 -6.59
C ILE A 145 -1.43 0.85 -5.18
N CYS A 146 -0.96 1.60 -4.18
CA CYS A 146 -1.29 1.33 -2.77
C CYS A 146 -2.35 2.28 -2.20
N ASN A 147 -2.09 3.59 -2.18
CA ASN A 147 -2.84 4.53 -1.35
C ASN A 147 -3.35 5.80 -2.08
N SER A 148 -3.06 5.96 -3.36
CA SER A 148 -3.25 7.22 -4.08
C SER A 148 -4.71 7.65 -4.18
N ALA A 149 -5.64 6.75 -4.49
CA ALA A 149 -7.07 7.09 -4.59
C ALA A 149 -7.60 7.63 -3.25
N GLY A 150 -7.39 6.88 -2.18
CA GLY A 150 -7.85 7.27 -0.85
C GLY A 150 -7.17 8.53 -0.32
N SER A 151 -5.86 8.69 -0.54
CA SER A 151 -5.13 9.90 -0.16
C SER A 151 -5.63 11.13 -0.91
N THR A 152 -5.96 10.98 -2.20
CA THR A 152 -6.51 12.08 -3.00
C THR A 152 -7.91 12.47 -2.51
N GLY A 153 -8.79 11.49 -2.28
CA GLY A 153 -10.11 11.73 -1.70
C GLY A 153 -10.07 12.41 -0.33
N TRP A 154 -9.14 11.96 0.53
CA TRP A 154 -8.88 12.60 1.81
C TRP A 154 -8.41 14.07 1.64
N LYS A 155 -7.42 14.31 0.77
CA LYS A 155 -6.86 15.65 0.53
C LYS A 155 -7.88 16.63 -0.05
N TYR A 156 -8.82 16.18 -0.88
CA TYR A 156 -9.91 17.03 -1.37
C TYR A 156 -10.84 17.51 -0.25
N THR A 157 -10.92 16.77 0.85
CA THR A 157 -11.76 17.14 2.03
C THR A 157 -10.95 17.88 3.08
N MET A 158 -9.75 17.38 3.42
CA MET A 158 -8.98 17.79 4.59
C MET A 158 -7.76 18.65 4.23
N GLY A 159 -7.36 18.70 2.97
CA GLY A 159 -6.16 19.41 2.49
C GLY A 159 -4.86 18.74 2.89
N PHE A 160 -4.72 18.31 4.13
CA PHE A 160 -3.53 17.71 4.71
C PHE A 160 -3.72 16.20 4.94
N GLY A 161 -2.66 15.40 4.72
CA GLY A 161 -2.69 13.94 4.82
C GLY A 161 -2.43 13.37 6.22
N GLY A 162 -2.96 14.00 7.27
CA GLY A 162 -2.85 13.55 8.66
C GLY A 162 -4.20 13.29 9.32
N GLY A 163 -4.21 12.45 10.33
CA GLY A 163 -5.39 12.06 11.11
C GLY A 163 -5.10 12.00 12.61
N VAL A 164 -5.92 11.25 13.34
CA VAL A 164 -5.80 11.07 14.80
C VAL A 164 -4.48 10.42 15.19
N SER A 165 -3.82 10.96 16.20
CA SER A 165 -2.59 10.40 16.76
C SER A 165 -2.85 9.09 17.50
N PRO A 166 -1.94 8.09 17.41
CA PRO A 166 -2.10 6.81 18.11
C PRO A 166 -2.30 6.94 19.60
N GLU A 167 -1.58 7.87 20.22
CA GLU A 167 -1.63 8.09 21.69
C GLU A 167 -3.01 8.55 22.16
N GLU A 168 -3.82 9.19 21.31
CA GLU A 168 -5.17 9.64 21.67
C GLU A 168 -6.18 8.50 21.73
N LEU A 169 -5.92 7.37 21.10
CA LEU A 169 -6.86 6.23 21.01
C LEU A 169 -7.23 5.63 22.37
N VAL A 170 -6.44 5.90 23.41
CA VAL A 170 -6.78 5.49 24.79
C VAL A 170 -8.08 6.15 25.32
N HIS A 171 -8.50 7.26 24.73
CA HIS A 171 -9.71 7.98 25.12
C HIS A 171 -10.96 7.52 24.34
N THR A 172 -10.80 6.79 23.25
CA THR A 172 -11.87 6.40 22.34
C THR A 172 -12.89 5.46 23.01
N LYS A 173 -14.19 5.74 22.79
CA LYS A 173 -15.31 4.95 23.30
C LYS A 173 -15.97 4.08 22.22
N LEU A 174 -15.89 4.51 20.96
CA LEU A 174 -16.35 3.74 19.81
C LEU A 174 -15.27 3.69 18.75
N PHE A 175 -14.79 2.49 18.46
CA PHE A 175 -13.89 2.21 17.35
C PHE A 175 -14.69 1.66 16.18
N ILE A 176 -14.61 2.31 15.02
CA ILE A 176 -15.11 1.79 13.75
C ILE A 176 -13.90 1.47 12.87
N VAL A 177 -13.70 0.20 12.52
CA VAL A 177 -12.70 -0.22 11.54
C VAL A 177 -13.43 -0.51 10.24
N TRP A 178 -13.20 0.34 9.24
CA TRP A 178 -13.89 0.30 7.96
C TRP A 178 -12.95 -0.12 6.84
N GLY A 179 -13.20 -1.28 6.21
CA GLY A 179 -12.39 -1.82 5.11
C GLY A 179 -10.95 -2.16 5.50
N GLY A 180 -10.73 -2.61 6.76
CA GLY A 180 -9.41 -2.86 7.30
C GLY A 180 -9.28 -4.16 8.09
N ASN A 181 -8.11 -4.82 7.97
CA ASN A 181 -7.75 -6.02 8.75
C ASN A 181 -6.58 -5.72 9.69
N ILE A 182 -6.81 -4.86 10.72
CA ILE A 182 -5.77 -4.37 11.63
C ILE A 182 -5.06 -5.47 12.42
N VAL A 183 -5.67 -6.62 12.64
CA VAL A 183 -5.01 -7.82 13.21
C VAL A 183 -3.80 -8.24 12.37
N SER A 184 -3.86 -8.03 11.05
CA SER A 184 -2.80 -8.42 10.11
C SER A 184 -1.91 -7.27 9.68
N THR A 185 -2.41 -6.03 9.72
CA THR A 185 -1.79 -4.86 9.09
C THR A 185 -1.42 -3.73 10.04
N ASN A 186 -1.99 -3.68 11.27
CA ASN A 186 -1.66 -2.66 12.28
C ASN A 186 -1.90 -3.23 13.69
N MET A 187 -1.04 -4.16 14.08
CA MET A 187 -1.23 -4.93 15.32
C MET A 187 -1.11 -4.07 16.59
N HIS A 188 -0.35 -2.99 16.54
CA HIS A 188 -0.18 -2.09 17.70
C HIS A 188 -1.43 -1.23 17.91
N GLN A 189 -2.13 -0.83 16.83
CA GLN A 189 -3.43 -0.18 16.96
C GLN A 189 -4.46 -1.14 17.57
N LEU A 190 -4.45 -2.42 17.17
CA LEU A 190 -5.32 -3.42 17.79
C LEU A 190 -5.08 -3.51 19.31
N ALA A 191 -3.82 -3.43 19.76
CA ALA A 191 -3.49 -3.47 21.19
C ALA A 191 -4.12 -2.29 21.96
N LEU A 192 -4.13 -1.08 21.36
CA LEU A 192 -4.79 0.09 21.94
C LEU A 192 -6.32 -0.06 21.96
N ILE A 193 -6.90 -0.59 20.89
CA ILE A 193 -8.34 -0.89 20.82
C ILE A 193 -8.74 -1.89 21.91
N GLU A 194 -7.99 -2.98 22.05
CA GLU A 194 -8.27 -4.00 23.08
C GLU A 194 -8.12 -3.45 24.50
N LYS A 195 -7.22 -2.48 24.72
CA LYS A 195 -7.13 -1.74 25.98
C LYS A 195 -8.39 -0.91 26.23
N GLY A 196 -8.83 -0.12 25.26
CA GLY A 196 -10.07 0.67 25.36
C GLY A 196 -11.30 -0.21 25.59
N ARG A 197 -11.38 -1.39 24.93
CA ARG A 197 -12.49 -2.34 25.12
C ARG A 197 -12.58 -2.88 26.54
N LYS A 198 -11.46 -3.10 27.21
CA LYS A 198 -11.45 -3.47 28.64
C LYS A 198 -12.04 -2.38 29.53
N GLU A 199 -12.03 -1.13 29.06
CA GLU A 199 -12.62 0.03 29.73
C GLU A 199 -14.05 0.34 29.22
N GLY A 200 -14.66 -0.56 28.43
CA GLY A 200 -16.04 -0.47 27.97
C GLY A 200 -16.23 0.08 26.54
N ALA A 201 -15.17 0.45 25.84
CA ALA A 201 -15.28 0.87 24.45
C ALA A 201 -15.82 -0.26 23.55
N LYS A 202 -16.50 0.09 22.46
CA LYS A 202 -17.03 -0.85 21.47
C LYS A 202 -16.21 -0.87 20.20
N LEU A 203 -16.12 -2.05 19.58
CA LEU A 203 -15.49 -2.25 18.27
C LEU A 203 -16.55 -2.66 17.24
N VAL A 204 -16.79 -1.80 16.27
CA VAL A 204 -17.58 -2.10 15.06
C VAL A 204 -16.62 -2.32 13.91
N VAL A 205 -16.83 -3.37 13.11
CA VAL A 205 -16.06 -3.61 11.89
C VAL A 205 -17.01 -3.66 10.70
N ILE A 206 -16.72 -2.83 9.71
CA ILE A 206 -17.46 -2.73 8.44
C ILE A 206 -16.53 -3.24 7.35
N ASP A 207 -16.85 -4.36 6.71
CA ASP A 207 -16.00 -4.95 5.67
C ASP A 207 -16.81 -5.89 4.77
N VAL A 208 -16.35 -6.11 3.56
CA VAL A 208 -16.95 -7.05 2.60
C VAL A 208 -16.78 -8.51 3.00
N HIS A 209 -15.85 -8.79 3.90
CA HIS A 209 -15.45 -10.11 4.33
C HIS A 209 -15.13 -10.14 5.82
N ARG A 210 -15.70 -11.08 6.56
CA ARG A 210 -15.45 -11.26 8.01
C ARG A 210 -14.02 -11.76 8.25
N ASN A 211 -13.05 -10.87 8.06
CA ASN A 211 -11.64 -11.08 8.27
C ASN A 211 -11.26 -11.29 9.76
N ARG A 212 -9.96 -11.39 10.08
CA ARG A 212 -9.50 -11.63 11.46
C ARG A 212 -9.91 -10.49 12.44
N THR A 213 -10.02 -9.26 11.96
CA THR A 213 -10.51 -8.13 12.75
C THR A 213 -12.02 -8.21 12.95
N GLY A 214 -12.78 -8.52 11.90
CA GLY A 214 -14.21 -8.74 11.96
C GLY A 214 -14.63 -9.89 12.90
N GLN A 215 -13.76 -10.90 13.08
CA GLN A 215 -13.99 -11.97 14.05
C GLN A 215 -13.85 -11.51 15.51
N ARG A 216 -13.23 -10.36 15.76
CA ARG A 216 -13.06 -9.76 17.10
C ARG A 216 -14.06 -8.65 17.41
N ALA A 217 -14.83 -8.21 16.43
CA ALA A 217 -15.79 -7.13 16.56
C ALA A 217 -16.91 -7.45 17.55
N ASP A 218 -17.37 -6.45 18.29
CA ASP A 218 -18.63 -6.52 19.04
C ASP A 218 -19.83 -6.53 18.07
N TRP A 219 -19.65 -5.85 16.90
CA TRP A 219 -20.60 -5.87 15.80
C TRP A 219 -19.86 -5.84 14.45
N PHE A 220 -20.10 -6.85 13.64
CA PHE A 220 -19.60 -6.93 12.27
C PHE A 220 -20.73 -6.62 11.29
N ILE A 221 -20.50 -5.69 10.39
CA ILE A 221 -21.44 -5.26 9.36
C ILE A 221 -20.88 -5.64 7.99
N PRO A 222 -21.39 -6.69 7.34
CA PRO A 222 -21.04 -7.03 5.97
C PRO A 222 -21.72 -6.07 5.01
N LEU A 223 -21.01 -5.66 3.94
CA LEU A 223 -21.58 -4.88 2.85
C LEU A 223 -21.08 -5.39 1.50
N TYR A 224 -21.78 -5.00 0.43
CA TYR A 224 -21.30 -5.31 -0.92
C TYR A 224 -20.08 -4.46 -1.29
N PRO A 225 -19.10 -5.02 -2.04
CA PRO A 225 -17.91 -4.30 -2.47
C PRO A 225 -18.22 -2.98 -3.20
N GLY A 226 -17.50 -1.90 -2.86
CA GLY A 226 -17.64 -0.59 -3.49
C GLY A 226 -18.88 0.22 -3.13
N THR A 227 -19.61 -0.17 -2.07
CA THR A 227 -20.83 0.52 -1.62
C THR A 227 -20.63 1.36 -0.36
N ASP A 228 -19.39 1.54 0.06
CA ASP A 228 -18.99 2.21 1.30
C ASP A 228 -19.47 3.65 1.38
N SER A 229 -19.39 4.42 0.28
CA SER A 229 -19.91 5.78 0.22
C SER A 229 -21.43 5.84 0.41
N ALA A 230 -22.20 4.87 -0.12
CA ALA A 230 -23.63 4.80 0.09
C ALA A 230 -23.97 4.59 1.57
N LEU A 231 -23.27 3.69 2.26
CA LEU A 231 -23.46 3.45 3.69
C LEU A 231 -23.15 4.71 4.50
N ALA A 232 -22.05 5.40 4.22
CA ALA A 232 -21.68 6.63 4.91
C ALA A 232 -22.71 7.76 4.68
N LEU A 233 -23.22 7.90 3.45
CA LEU A 233 -24.28 8.87 3.12
C LEU A 233 -25.60 8.54 3.83
N GLY A 234 -25.96 7.25 3.95
CA GLY A 234 -27.11 6.82 4.76
C GLY A 234 -26.96 7.14 6.24
N MET A 235 -25.75 6.98 6.79
CA MET A 235 -25.45 7.41 8.16
C MET A 235 -25.62 8.93 8.30
N MET A 236 -25.10 9.72 7.35
CA MET A 236 -25.24 11.18 7.36
C MET A 236 -26.71 11.61 7.31
N HIS A 237 -27.51 10.96 6.44
CA HIS A 237 -28.98 11.19 6.39
C HIS A 237 -29.62 11.05 7.78
N VAL A 238 -29.36 9.93 8.46
CA VAL A 238 -29.92 9.68 9.80
C VAL A 238 -29.38 10.67 10.83
N LEU A 239 -28.11 11.04 10.79
CA LEU A 239 -27.51 12.03 11.70
C LEU A 239 -28.20 13.38 11.57
N PHE A 240 -28.48 13.86 10.35
CA PHE A 240 -29.21 15.09 10.12
C PHE A 240 -30.69 15.00 10.57
N GLU A 241 -31.40 13.92 10.22
CA GLU A 241 -32.79 13.72 10.62
C GLU A 241 -32.98 13.66 12.13
N ARG A 242 -32.03 13.04 12.85
CA ARG A 242 -32.10 12.86 14.29
C ARG A 242 -31.49 14.05 15.08
N GLY A 243 -30.96 15.08 14.41
CA GLY A 243 -30.29 16.21 15.05
C GLY A 243 -29.01 15.81 15.81
N LEU A 244 -28.34 14.76 15.37
CA LEU A 244 -27.10 14.26 15.98
C LEU A 244 -25.85 14.89 15.35
N VAL A 245 -25.98 16.05 14.75
CA VAL A 245 -24.89 16.82 14.16
C VAL A 245 -24.47 17.96 15.08
N ASN A 246 -23.20 18.36 15.00
CA ASN A 246 -22.70 19.53 15.71
C ASN A 246 -22.75 20.76 14.81
N GLU A 247 -23.86 21.50 14.88
CA GLU A 247 -24.13 22.69 14.04
C GLU A 247 -23.04 23.76 14.20
N GLN A 248 -22.58 24.00 15.44
CA GLN A 248 -21.55 25.00 15.69
C GLN A 248 -20.23 24.61 15.02
N PHE A 249 -19.83 23.35 15.14
CA PHE A 249 -18.61 22.85 14.48
C PHE A 249 -18.70 22.97 12.96
N MET A 250 -19.84 22.58 12.38
CA MET A 250 -20.03 22.66 10.93
C MET A 250 -19.91 24.08 10.42
N GLN A 251 -20.57 25.05 11.07
CA GLN A 251 -20.51 26.46 10.70
C GLN A 251 -19.09 27.04 10.80
N GLU A 252 -18.35 26.68 11.85
CA GLU A 252 -17.02 27.22 12.12
C GLU A 252 -15.94 26.58 11.24
N PHE A 253 -15.95 25.24 11.08
CA PHE A 253 -14.84 24.47 10.52
C PHE A 253 -15.12 23.81 9.17
N THR A 254 -16.32 23.94 8.59
CA THR A 254 -16.63 23.31 7.31
C THR A 254 -17.17 24.30 6.27
N VAL A 255 -17.13 23.90 5.01
CA VAL A 255 -17.84 24.53 3.90
C VAL A 255 -18.70 23.48 3.19
N GLY A 256 -19.88 23.87 2.70
CA GLY A 256 -20.78 22.99 1.95
C GLY A 256 -21.67 22.10 2.83
N HIS A 257 -21.85 22.42 4.12
CA HIS A 257 -22.67 21.59 5.01
C HIS A 257 -24.17 21.67 4.71
N GLU A 258 -24.67 22.79 4.22
CA GLU A 258 -26.08 22.92 3.82
C GLU A 258 -26.36 22.17 2.51
N GLU A 259 -25.43 22.26 1.53
CA GLU A 259 -25.50 21.50 0.28
C GLU A 259 -25.45 20.00 0.55
N LEU A 260 -24.59 19.56 1.47
CA LEU A 260 -24.51 18.16 1.87
C LEU A 260 -25.80 17.71 2.57
N ARG A 261 -26.36 18.52 3.49
CA ARG A 261 -27.63 18.26 4.18
C ARG A 261 -28.77 18.02 3.19
N GLU A 262 -28.86 18.83 2.15
CA GLU A 262 -29.88 18.67 1.11
C GLU A 262 -29.62 17.41 0.28
N HIS A 263 -28.36 17.20 -0.11
CA HIS A 263 -27.97 16.08 -0.94
C HIS A 263 -28.26 14.71 -0.30
N VAL A 264 -27.98 14.55 1.00
CA VAL A 264 -28.15 13.27 1.70
C VAL A 264 -29.61 12.87 1.93
N LYS A 265 -30.58 13.78 1.74
CA LYS A 265 -32.02 13.45 1.86
C LYS A 265 -32.44 12.31 0.95
N THR A 266 -31.75 12.14 -0.18
CA THR A 266 -32.02 11.04 -1.13
C THR A 266 -31.45 9.70 -0.70
N TYR A 267 -30.58 9.64 0.30
CA TYR A 267 -29.93 8.42 0.79
C TYR A 267 -30.65 7.88 2.03
N THR A 268 -31.97 7.60 1.88
CA THR A 268 -32.73 7.00 2.97
C THR A 268 -32.20 5.61 3.34
N PRO A 269 -32.39 5.15 4.58
CA PRO A 269 -31.94 3.82 5.01
C PRO A 269 -32.40 2.69 4.08
N GLU A 270 -33.63 2.77 3.55
CA GLU A 270 -34.18 1.75 2.63
C GLU A 270 -33.50 1.75 1.26
N ARG A 271 -33.17 2.93 0.71
CA ARG A 271 -32.38 3.03 -0.53
C ARG A 271 -31.00 2.48 -0.31
N VAL A 272 -30.34 2.89 0.76
CA VAL A 272 -28.99 2.48 1.10
C VAL A 272 -28.93 0.97 1.38
N ALA A 273 -29.93 0.39 2.03
CA ALA A 273 -30.03 -1.05 2.25
C ALA A 273 -30.05 -1.85 0.93
N ARG A 274 -30.78 -1.36 -0.09
CA ARG A 274 -30.80 -1.98 -1.43
C ARG A 274 -29.43 -1.93 -2.10
N ILE A 275 -28.68 -0.83 -1.93
CA ILE A 275 -27.34 -0.65 -2.52
C ILE A 275 -26.30 -1.52 -1.81
N THR A 276 -26.30 -1.47 -0.47
CA THR A 276 -25.20 -2.00 0.34
C THR A 276 -25.40 -3.46 0.79
N GLY A 277 -26.63 -3.92 0.80
CA GLY A 277 -27.03 -5.20 1.45
C GLY A 277 -27.10 -5.12 2.97
N VAL A 278 -26.81 -3.97 3.58
CA VAL A 278 -26.95 -3.75 5.04
C VAL A 278 -28.42 -3.46 5.35
N PRO A 279 -29.06 -4.16 6.31
CA PRO A 279 -30.46 -3.89 6.68
C PRO A 279 -30.68 -2.42 7.08
N ALA A 280 -31.82 -1.84 6.69
CA ALA A 280 -32.14 -0.43 6.99
C ALA A 280 -32.08 -0.11 8.50
N ASP A 281 -32.57 -1.00 9.34
CA ASP A 281 -32.52 -0.87 10.81
C ASP A 281 -31.07 -0.84 11.34
N ASP A 282 -30.16 -1.63 10.71
CA ASP A 282 -28.75 -1.65 11.08
C ASP A 282 -28.05 -0.35 10.65
N ILE A 283 -28.44 0.25 9.52
CA ILE A 283 -27.93 1.56 9.08
C ILE A 283 -28.35 2.63 10.10
N VAL A 284 -29.61 2.66 10.51
CA VAL A 284 -30.12 3.57 11.54
C VAL A 284 -29.38 3.35 12.86
N LYS A 285 -29.25 2.10 13.30
CA LYS A 285 -28.56 1.75 14.54
C LYS A 285 -27.08 2.17 14.52
N LEU A 286 -26.40 1.98 13.41
CA LEU A 286 -24.98 2.38 13.25
C LEU A 286 -24.84 3.90 13.35
N ALA A 287 -25.72 4.64 12.67
CA ALA A 287 -25.71 6.10 12.69
C ALA A 287 -26.01 6.67 14.09
N LEU A 288 -27.01 6.11 14.80
CA LEU A 288 -27.32 6.48 16.18
C LEU A 288 -26.14 6.18 17.10
N MET A 289 -25.59 4.97 17.04
CA MET A 289 -24.40 4.60 17.84
C MET A 289 -23.25 5.55 17.63
N TYR A 290 -22.97 5.95 16.37
CA TYR A 290 -21.91 6.89 16.03
C TYR A 290 -22.20 8.32 16.53
N GLY A 291 -23.42 8.81 16.32
CA GLY A 291 -23.82 10.17 16.70
C GLY A 291 -23.94 10.39 18.22
N GLU A 292 -24.33 9.35 18.96
CA GLU A 292 -24.54 9.40 20.41
C GLU A 292 -23.27 9.07 21.21
N THR A 293 -22.22 8.48 20.58
CA THR A 293 -20.99 8.10 21.26
C THR A 293 -19.86 9.09 20.99
N SER A 294 -19.25 9.58 22.04
CA SER A 294 -18.09 10.47 21.95
C SER A 294 -17.09 10.15 23.06
N PRO A 295 -15.77 10.05 22.75
CA PRO A 295 -15.14 10.12 21.43
C PRO A 295 -15.42 8.88 20.55
N ALA A 296 -15.68 9.12 19.25
CA ALA A 296 -15.79 8.08 18.22
C ALA A 296 -14.67 8.21 17.19
N TYR A 297 -14.03 7.09 16.87
CA TYR A 297 -12.89 7.01 15.97
C TYR A 297 -13.16 6.08 14.79
N ILE A 298 -12.81 6.53 13.59
CA ILE A 298 -12.93 5.73 12.36
C ILE A 298 -11.53 5.43 11.79
N HIS A 299 -11.15 4.15 11.75
CA HIS A 299 -10.02 3.69 10.96
C HIS A 299 -10.49 3.39 9.53
N ILE A 300 -10.01 4.15 8.55
CA ILE A 300 -10.29 3.94 7.13
C ILE A 300 -9.20 3.07 6.54
N GLY A 301 -9.51 1.79 6.29
CA GLY A 301 -8.57 0.82 5.74
C GLY A 301 -8.29 1.02 4.25
N ASN A 302 -7.21 0.39 3.76
CA ASN A 302 -6.85 0.48 2.35
C ASN A 302 -7.76 -0.37 1.43
N GLY A 303 -8.52 -1.35 1.99
CA GLY A 303 -9.35 -2.24 1.19
C GLY A 303 -10.40 -1.50 0.36
N LEU A 304 -11.06 -0.52 0.96
CA LEU A 304 -12.17 0.20 0.32
C LEU A 304 -11.73 1.16 -0.81
N GLN A 305 -10.47 1.55 -0.89
CA GLN A 305 -9.99 2.44 -1.95
C GLN A 305 -9.58 1.73 -3.24
N HIS A 306 -9.49 0.39 -3.23
CA HIS A 306 -9.15 -0.42 -4.41
C HIS A 306 -10.37 -0.75 -5.28
N HIS A 307 -11.32 0.16 -5.33
CA HIS A 307 -12.50 0.15 -6.18
C HIS A 307 -12.49 1.31 -7.17
N ASP A 308 -13.29 1.22 -8.23
CA ASP A 308 -13.46 2.30 -9.22
C ASP A 308 -13.80 3.65 -8.55
N ASN A 309 -14.56 3.60 -7.46
CA ASN A 309 -15.04 4.75 -6.67
C ASN A 309 -14.28 4.92 -5.33
N GLY A 310 -13.09 4.35 -5.21
CA GLY A 310 -12.37 4.23 -3.95
C GLY A 310 -11.95 5.56 -3.33
N GLY A 311 -11.61 6.54 -4.14
CA GLY A 311 -11.29 7.88 -3.66
C GLY A 311 -12.51 8.58 -3.07
N MET A 312 -13.66 8.49 -3.75
CA MET A 312 -14.93 9.02 -3.25
C MET A 312 -15.41 8.31 -1.98
N ALA A 313 -15.16 7.00 -1.86
CA ALA A 313 -15.50 6.27 -0.64
C ALA A 313 -14.73 6.81 0.58
N VAL A 314 -13.41 7.00 0.46
CA VAL A 314 -12.60 7.61 1.53
C VAL A 314 -13.05 9.04 1.83
N ARG A 315 -13.27 9.88 0.79
CA ARG A 315 -13.79 11.24 0.93
C ARG A 315 -15.08 11.26 1.74
N THR A 316 -16.03 10.39 1.39
CA THR A 316 -17.34 10.35 2.05
C THR A 316 -17.22 9.98 3.52
N ILE A 317 -16.45 8.92 3.83
CA ILE A 317 -16.29 8.47 5.22
C ILE A 317 -15.59 9.53 6.07
N CYS A 318 -14.57 10.23 5.54
CA CYS A 318 -13.85 11.25 6.32
C CYS A 318 -14.68 12.51 6.62
N CYS A 319 -15.85 12.68 5.98
CA CYS A 319 -16.80 13.74 6.33
C CYS A 319 -17.60 13.45 7.63
N LEU A 320 -17.77 12.19 8.03
CA LEU A 320 -18.56 11.83 9.23
C LEU A 320 -18.07 12.51 10.51
N PRO A 321 -16.76 12.55 10.84
CA PRO A 321 -16.29 13.24 12.04
C PRO A 321 -16.53 14.75 12.02
N ALA A 322 -16.65 15.36 10.83
CA ALA A 322 -16.93 16.77 10.69
C ALA A 322 -18.40 17.12 11.03
N LEU A 323 -19.32 16.20 10.70
CA LEU A 323 -20.73 16.41 11.05
C LEU A 323 -20.97 16.35 12.56
N THR A 324 -20.25 15.51 13.27
CA THR A 324 -20.44 15.25 14.70
C THR A 324 -19.44 15.99 15.60
N GLY A 325 -18.52 16.77 15.02
CA GLY A 325 -17.53 17.55 15.76
C GLY A 325 -16.43 16.69 16.44
N GLN A 326 -16.26 15.43 16.04
CA GLN A 326 -15.32 14.51 16.68
C GLN A 326 -13.85 14.97 16.56
N TRP A 327 -13.52 15.78 15.57
CA TRP A 327 -12.16 16.28 15.36
C TRP A 327 -11.60 17.14 16.50
N LEU A 328 -12.45 17.75 17.34
CA LEU A 328 -12.03 18.54 18.51
C LEU A 328 -11.85 17.70 19.77
N ILE A 329 -12.21 16.42 19.73
CA ILE A 329 -12.29 15.57 20.92
C ILE A 329 -11.11 14.57 20.94
N PRO A 330 -10.31 14.46 22.04
CA PRO A 330 -9.26 13.44 22.14
C PRO A 330 -9.78 12.05 21.89
N GLY A 331 -9.14 11.32 20.95
CA GLY A 331 -9.55 9.99 20.57
C GLY A 331 -10.78 9.95 19.64
N GLY A 332 -11.31 11.11 19.22
CA GLY A 332 -12.34 11.24 18.19
C GLY A 332 -11.75 11.65 16.85
N GLY A 333 -12.46 11.36 15.75
CA GLY A 333 -12.06 11.72 14.40
C GLY A 333 -11.86 10.49 13.48
N ALA A 334 -11.03 10.62 12.47
CA ALA A 334 -10.69 9.52 11.56
C ALA A 334 -9.19 9.39 11.31
N PHE A 335 -8.79 8.24 10.83
CA PHE A 335 -7.44 7.94 10.43
C PHE A 335 -7.44 7.19 9.09
N LYS A 336 -6.63 7.67 8.16
CA LYS A 336 -6.30 7.00 6.91
C LYS A 336 -4.80 6.77 6.80
N SER A 337 -4.02 7.82 7.09
CA SER A 337 -2.57 7.82 7.11
C SER A 337 -2.06 9.03 7.89
N ASN A 338 -0.95 8.89 8.61
CA ASN A 338 -0.22 9.97 9.27
C ASN A 338 1.13 10.27 8.57
N GLY A 339 1.38 9.66 7.40
CA GLY A 339 2.65 9.79 6.70
C GLY A 339 3.05 11.23 6.37
N ALA A 340 2.07 12.11 6.15
CA ALA A 340 2.33 13.51 5.82
C ALA A 340 3.05 14.29 6.95
N TYR A 341 2.90 13.89 8.21
CA TYR A 341 3.65 14.51 9.31
C TYR A 341 5.15 14.28 9.20
N GLY A 342 5.57 13.10 8.71
CA GLY A 342 6.96 12.72 8.51
C GLY A 342 7.50 13.00 7.10
N SER A 343 6.82 13.83 6.29
CA SER A 343 7.32 14.19 4.95
C SER A 343 8.68 14.87 5.03
N MET A 344 9.62 14.41 4.22
CA MET A 344 10.98 14.90 4.13
C MET A 344 11.18 15.79 2.91
N ASN A 345 12.37 16.37 2.78
CA ASN A 345 12.74 17.22 1.65
C ASN A 345 12.97 16.37 0.38
N GLY A 346 11.90 16.06 -0.33
CA GLY A 346 11.96 15.28 -1.57
C GLY A 346 12.79 15.96 -2.66
N ASP A 347 12.68 17.28 -2.81
CA ASP A 347 13.44 18.00 -3.84
C ASP A 347 14.95 17.91 -3.62
N ALA A 348 15.40 18.00 -2.38
CA ALA A 348 16.81 17.83 -2.05
C ALA A 348 17.29 16.40 -2.27
N LEU A 349 16.45 15.40 -1.98
CA LEU A 349 16.77 13.98 -2.18
C LEU A 349 16.76 13.58 -3.64
N GLU A 350 15.67 13.85 -4.34
CA GLU A 350 15.39 13.33 -5.67
C GLU A 350 16.04 14.17 -6.78
N ARG A 351 16.34 15.44 -6.50
CA ARG A 351 16.96 16.39 -7.45
C ARG A 351 16.20 16.46 -8.79
N PRO A 352 14.94 16.89 -8.79
CA PRO A 352 14.15 17.05 -10.03
C PRO A 352 14.75 18.11 -10.98
N ASP A 353 15.58 19.01 -10.47
CA ASP A 353 16.35 20.00 -11.25
C ASP A 353 17.37 19.36 -12.22
N LEU A 354 17.73 18.09 -12.03
CA LEU A 354 18.60 17.35 -12.94
C LEU A 354 17.89 16.89 -14.23
N ARG A 355 16.57 17.02 -14.33
CA ARG A 355 15.81 16.57 -15.51
C ARG A 355 16.13 17.44 -16.73
N PRO A 356 16.62 16.85 -17.83
CA PRO A 356 16.80 17.57 -19.09
C PRO A 356 15.46 18.04 -19.69
N ASN A 357 14.40 17.25 -19.50
CA ASN A 357 13.01 17.56 -19.87
C ASN A 357 12.12 17.49 -18.62
N PRO A 358 11.67 18.64 -18.07
CA PRO A 358 10.76 18.66 -16.93
C PRO A 358 9.39 18.02 -17.24
N ASP A 359 8.97 18.03 -18.52
CA ASP A 359 7.71 17.50 -19.03
C ASP A 359 7.84 16.05 -19.54
N ALA A 360 8.88 15.32 -19.13
CA ALA A 360 9.05 13.90 -19.47
C ALA A 360 7.78 13.10 -19.14
N ARG A 361 7.38 12.23 -20.07
CA ARG A 361 6.14 11.47 -19.92
C ARG A 361 6.08 10.68 -18.63
N THR A 362 4.91 10.68 -18.02
CA THR A 362 4.64 9.92 -16.79
C THR A 362 3.76 8.71 -17.10
N ILE A 363 4.19 7.54 -16.65
CA ILE A 363 3.52 6.26 -16.87
C ILE A 363 2.98 5.75 -15.54
N SER A 364 1.68 5.43 -15.50
CA SER A 364 1.07 4.83 -14.32
C SER A 364 1.61 3.41 -14.10
N MET A 365 2.11 3.13 -12.91
CA MET A 365 2.55 1.79 -12.54
C MET A 365 1.44 0.75 -12.62
N ASN A 366 0.18 1.16 -12.48
CA ASN A 366 -0.98 0.29 -12.58
C ASN A 366 -1.29 -0.14 -14.01
N GLN A 367 -0.76 0.60 -15.01
CA GLN A 367 -0.94 0.34 -16.44
C GLN A 367 0.36 -0.14 -17.09
N ILE A 368 1.29 -0.68 -16.29
CA ILE A 368 2.60 -1.12 -16.81
C ILE A 368 2.47 -2.17 -17.92
N GLY A 369 1.52 -3.10 -17.82
CA GLY A 369 1.29 -4.11 -18.87
C GLY A 369 0.95 -3.46 -20.20
N GLU A 370 0.00 -2.55 -20.21
CA GLU A 370 -0.40 -1.77 -21.40
C GLU A 370 0.75 -0.90 -21.91
N ALA A 371 1.47 -0.25 -20.98
CA ALA A 371 2.61 0.60 -21.33
C ALA A 371 3.73 -0.17 -22.04
N LEU A 372 4.01 -1.39 -21.62
CA LEU A 372 5.02 -2.23 -22.27
C LEU A 372 4.57 -2.73 -23.64
N LEU A 373 3.27 -2.86 -23.92
CA LEU A 373 2.77 -3.46 -25.15
C LEU A 373 2.44 -2.43 -26.25
N SER A 374 1.92 -1.27 -25.89
CA SER A 374 1.23 -0.39 -26.84
C SER A 374 1.69 1.06 -26.85
N LEU A 375 2.57 1.50 -25.92
CA LEU A 375 3.03 2.88 -25.93
C LEU A 375 3.83 3.24 -27.20
N ASP A 376 3.57 4.44 -27.70
CA ASP A 376 4.32 5.06 -28.79
C ASP A 376 4.82 6.46 -28.35
N PRO A 377 6.12 6.73 -28.32
CA PRO A 377 7.26 5.83 -28.55
C PRO A 377 7.33 4.68 -27.53
N PRO A 378 7.79 3.48 -27.95
CA PRO A 378 7.78 2.30 -27.09
C PRO A 378 8.77 2.36 -25.96
N ILE A 379 8.47 1.66 -24.84
CA ILE A 379 9.45 1.37 -23.79
C ILE A 379 10.40 0.29 -24.32
N ARG A 380 11.70 0.57 -24.24
CA ARG A 380 12.80 -0.31 -24.68
C ARG A 380 13.67 -0.80 -23.52
N SER A 381 13.58 -0.18 -22.36
CA SER A 381 14.18 -0.71 -21.15
C SER A 381 13.28 -0.53 -19.94
N LEU A 382 13.24 -1.55 -19.09
CA LEU A 382 12.57 -1.55 -17.79
C LEU A 382 13.60 -1.86 -16.70
N PHE A 383 13.77 -0.96 -15.73
CA PHE A 383 14.62 -1.17 -14.56
C PHE A 383 13.73 -1.36 -13.32
N VAL A 384 13.70 -2.57 -12.76
CA VAL A 384 12.85 -2.93 -11.61
C VAL A 384 13.68 -3.05 -10.34
N TYR A 385 13.27 -2.36 -9.28
CA TYR A 385 13.87 -2.48 -7.94
C TYR A 385 12.81 -2.25 -6.87
N CYS A 386 12.98 -2.85 -5.69
CA CYS A 386 11.98 -2.80 -4.60
C CYS A 386 10.55 -3.16 -5.04
N ALA A 387 10.38 -3.94 -6.12
CA ALA A 387 9.08 -4.25 -6.71
C ALA A 387 9.08 -5.61 -7.43
N ASN A 388 7.90 -6.21 -7.61
CA ASN A 388 7.71 -7.47 -8.35
C ASN A 388 6.44 -7.40 -9.23
N PRO A 389 6.46 -6.57 -10.31
CA PRO A 389 5.27 -6.28 -11.12
C PRO A 389 4.62 -7.51 -11.76
N ALA A 390 5.36 -8.55 -12.12
CA ALA A 390 4.79 -9.79 -12.67
C ALA A 390 3.82 -10.52 -11.70
N VAL A 391 3.81 -10.15 -10.42
CA VAL A 391 2.91 -10.71 -9.39
C VAL A 391 1.96 -9.64 -8.85
N VAL A 392 2.47 -8.42 -8.62
CA VAL A 392 1.78 -7.39 -7.84
C VAL A 392 0.95 -6.44 -8.71
N ALA A 393 1.39 -6.14 -9.93
CA ALA A 393 0.66 -5.23 -10.82
C ALA A 393 -0.69 -5.83 -11.26
N PRO A 394 -1.71 -4.99 -11.55
CA PRO A 394 -2.95 -5.48 -12.14
C PRO A 394 -2.72 -6.00 -13.57
N ASP A 395 -3.63 -6.83 -14.05
CA ASP A 395 -3.55 -7.51 -15.37
C ASP A 395 -2.16 -8.13 -15.63
N THR A 396 -1.74 -9.02 -14.72
CA THR A 396 -0.41 -9.67 -14.84
C THR A 396 -0.23 -10.43 -16.15
N GLY A 397 -1.30 -10.75 -16.87
CA GLY A 397 -1.23 -11.35 -18.21
C GLY A 397 -0.59 -10.40 -19.24
N LYS A 398 -1.00 -9.13 -19.28
CA LYS A 398 -0.34 -8.11 -20.11
C LYS A 398 1.09 -7.82 -19.66
N VAL A 399 1.33 -7.79 -18.33
CA VAL A 399 2.68 -7.58 -17.79
C VAL A 399 3.64 -8.65 -18.26
N GLU A 400 3.24 -9.91 -18.18
CA GLU A 400 4.06 -11.04 -18.68
C GLU A 400 4.33 -10.95 -20.17
N GLN A 401 3.30 -10.64 -20.98
CA GLN A 401 3.48 -10.45 -22.43
C GLN A 401 4.48 -9.33 -22.73
N GLY A 402 4.41 -8.23 -21.98
CA GLY A 402 5.38 -7.13 -22.10
C GLY A 402 6.80 -7.54 -21.72
N LEU A 403 6.96 -8.28 -20.62
CA LEU A 403 8.26 -8.76 -20.13
C LEU A 403 8.89 -9.82 -21.05
N LEU A 404 8.08 -10.58 -21.80
CA LEU A 404 8.55 -11.57 -22.79
C LEU A 404 9.15 -10.95 -24.05
N ARG A 405 8.97 -9.64 -24.29
CA ARG A 405 9.52 -8.98 -25.47
C ARG A 405 11.05 -9.02 -25.47
N GLU A 406 11.64 -9.59 -26.51
CA GLU A 406 13.11 -9.67 -26.66
C GLU A 406 13.74 -8.29 -26.99
N ASP A 407 12.96 -7.34 -27.49
CA ASP A 407 13.36 -5.95 -27.73
C ASP A 407 13.25 -5.04 -26.50
N LEU A 408 12.80 -5.58 -25.36
CA LEU A 408 12.78 -4.92 -24.06
C LEU A 408 13.98 -5.35 -23.22
N PHE A 409 14.93 -4.46 -22.99
CA PHE A 409 16.03 -4.72 -22.07
C PHE A 409 15.58 -4.56 -20.62
N THR A 410 15.56 -5.65 -19.85
CA THR A 410 15.04 -5.69 -18.49
C THR A 410 16.18 -5.89 -17.48
N VAL A 411 16.31 -4.96 -16.53
CA VAL A 411 17.23 -5.06 -15.39
C VAL A 411 16.42 -5.20 -14.10
N VAL A 412 16.78 -6.12 -13.22
CA VAL A 412 16.12 -6.32 -11.92
C VAL A 412 17.17 -6.28 -10.81
N HIS A 413 16.96 -5.42 -9.79
CA HIS A 413 17.76 -5.38 -8.57
C HIS A 413 16.92 -5.91 -7.40
N ASP A 414 17.15 -7.15 -7.00
CA ASP A 414 16.34 -7.83 -5.97
C ASP A 414 17.20 -8.81 -5.14
N LEU A 415 16.63 -9.26 -4.02
CA LEU A 415 17.21 -10.30 -3.17
C LEU A 415 17.07 -11.70 -3.79
N PHE A 416 16.09 -11.90 -4.66
CA PHE A 416 15.71 -13.23 -5.19
C PHE A 416 15.45 -13.22 -6.69
N ILE A 417 15.50 -14.38 -7.32
CA ILE A 417 14.95 -14.55 -8.66
C ILE A 417 13.42 -14.62 -8.54
N THR A 418 12.81 -13.44 -8.47
CA THR A 418 11.35 -13.28 -8.41
C THR A 418 10.69 -13.66 -9.74
N ASP A 419 9.34 -13.69 -9.77
CA ASP A 419 8.64 -13.91 -11.03
C ASP A 419 8.96 -12.83 -12.08
N THR A 420 9.24 -11.59 -11.66
CA THR A 420 9.74 -10.53 -12.56
C THR A 420 11.19 -10.79 -12.98
N ALA A 421 12.05 -11.16 -12.05
CA ALA A 421 13.47 -11.39 -12.34
C ALA A 421 13.72 -12.54 -13.34
N LYS A 422 12.80 -13.50 -13.45
CA LYS A 422 12.89 -14.56 -14.47
C LYS A 422 12.93 -14.03 -15.92
N TYR A 423 12.38 -12.86 -16.15
CA TYR A 423 12.35 -12.19 -17.47
C TYR A 423 13.51 -11.21 -17.68
N ALA A 424 14.35 -11.00 -16.65
CA ALA A 424 15.43 -10.02 -16.73
C ALA A 424 16.56 -10.48 -17.67
N ASP A 425 17.20 -9.50 -18.30
CA ASP A 425 18.46 -9.70 -19.04
C ASP A 425 19.63 -9.64 -18.08
N ILE A 426 19.55 -8.76 -17.05
CA ILE A 426 20.53 -8.66 -15.95
C ILE A 426 19.79 -8.65 -14.61
N VAL A 427 20.27 -9.47 -13.67
CA VAL A 427 19.82 -9.44 -12.27
C VAL A 427 20.98 -9.00 -11.39
N LEU A 428 20.75 -7.96 -10.59
CA LEU A 428 21.72 -7.39 -9.66
C LEU A 428 21.37 -7.78 -8.22
N PRO A 429 22.36 -8.20 -7.39
CA PRO A 429 22.12 -8.63 -6.02
C PRO A 429 21.89 -7.42 -5.08
N ALA A 430 20.72 -7.38 -4.43
CA ALA A 430 20.37 -6.34 -3.48
C ALA A 430 20.75 -6.71 -2.03
N THR A 431 21.08 -5.69 -1.20
CA THR A 431 21.21 -5.85 0.23
C THR A 431 19.84 -6.00 0.90
N SER A 432 19.76 -6.76 2.00
CA SER A 432 18.63 -6.67 2.92
C SER A 432 18.75 -5.42 3.80
N SER A 433 17.66 -5.02 4.45
CA SER A 433 17.65 -3.82 5.32
C SER A 433 18.63 -3.87 6.49
N PHE A 434 19.11 -5.04 6.90
CA PHE A 434 20.10 -5.18 7.98
C PHE A 434 21.55 -5.06 7.49
N GLU A 435 21.75 -4.91 6.20
CA GLU A 435 23.04 -4.80 5.50
C GLU A 435 23.34 -3.37 5.02
N ASN A 436 22.42 -2.41 5.14
CA ASN A 436 22.59 -1.03 4.66
C ASN A 436 22.08 0.02 5.65
N THR A 437 22.43 1.28 5.39
CA THR A 437 21.93 2.45 6.12
C THR A 437 20.67 2.97 5.43
N ASP A 438 19.65 3.32 6.22
CA ASP A 438 18.42 3.96 5.75
C ASP A 438 17.70 4.68 6.89
N ILE A 439 16.71 5.52 6.59
CA ILE A 439 15.79 6.12 7.55
C ILE A 439 14.36 5.73 7.21
N TYR A 440 13.56 5.59 8.26
CA TYR A 440 12.18 5.13 8.15
C TYR A 440 11.24 6.08 8.86
N THR A 441 10.11 6.38 8.21
CA THR A 441 8.95 7.04 8.82
C THR A 441 7.79 6.06 8.89
N SER A 442 6.90 6.25 9.87
CA SER A 442 5.66 5.51 9.94
C SER A 442 4.52 6.33 9.33
N TYR A 443 3.58 5.66 8.69
CA TYR A 443 2.35 6.32 8.28
C TYR A 443 1.20 6.09 9.30
N TRP A 444 1.53 5.69 10.54
CA TRP A 444 0.63 5.62 11.67
C TRP A 444 1.15 6.37 12.90
N HIS A 445 2.34 6.04 13.40
CA HIS A 445 2.94 6.73 14.55
C HIS A 445 3.91 7.85 14.12
N HIS A 446 4.30 8.70 15.08
CA HIS A 446 5.05 9.93 14.83
C HIS A 446 6.55 9.79 15.19
N TYR A 447 7.22 8.72 14.75
CA TYR A 447 8.64 8.51 15.00
C TYR A 447 9.40 8.30 13.69
N VAL A 448 10.51 9.01 13.55
CA VAL A 448 11.55 8.77 12.53
C VAL A 448 12.60 7.85 13.14
N GLN A 449 13.05 6.84 12.42
CA GLN A 449 13.97 5.83 12.93
C GLN A 449 15.15 5.62 11.98
N LEU A 450 16.35 5.43 12.57
CA LEU A 450 17.58 5.18 11.83
C LEU A 450 17.91 3.69 11.84
N GLN A 451 18.12 3.13 10.66
CA GLN A 451 18.75 1.85 10.42
C GLN A 451 20.21 2.06 10.04
N GLU A 452 21.11 1.39 10.72
CA GLU A 452 22.51 1.23 10.31
C GLU A 452 22.81 -0.26 10.07
N PRO A 453 23.78 -0.61 9.21
CA PRO A 453 24.08 -2.01 8.92
C PRO A 453 24.60 -2.73 10.19
N VAL A 454 23.99 -3.88 10.48
CA VAL A 454 24.36 -4.75 11.61
C VAL A 454 25.24 -5.92 11.18
N ILE A 455 25.10 -6.32 9.91
CA ILE A 455 25.94 -7.34 9.25
C ILE A 455 26.51 -6.77 7.95
N PRO A 456 27.67 -7.27 7.50
CA PRO A 456 28.17 -6.89 6.18
C PRO A 456 27.25 -7.39 5.08
N ALA A 457 27.29 -6.72 3.93
CA ALA A 457 26.58 -7.16 2.73
C ALA A 457 26.98 -8.60 2.38
N ARG A 458 25.99 -9.42 2.07
CA ARG A 458 26.23 -10.84 1.74
C ARG A 458 26.63 -10.98 0.28
N GLY A 459 27.69 -11.77 0.03
CA GLY A 459 28.25 -11.91 -1.31
C GLY A 459 28.73 -10.58 -1.85
N GLU A 460 28.30 -10.23 -3.04
CA GLU A 460 28.58 -8.95 -3.70
C GLU A 460 27.35 -8.03 -3.73
N SER A 461 26.37 -8.25 -2.82
CA SER A 461 25.15 -7.43 -2.77
C SER A 461 25.45 -5.97 -2.49
N LYS A 462 24.70 -5.06 -3.14
CA LYS A 462 24.82 -3.62 -2.97
C LYS A 462 23.48 -2.97 -2.61
N SER A 463 23.53 -1.87 -1.86
CA SER A 463 22.35 -1.04 -1.62
C SER A 463 21.92 -0.35 -2.93
N ASN A 464 20.68 0.14 -2.97
CA ASN A 464 20.22 0.94 -4.11
C ASN A 464 21.10 2.18 -4.28
N VAL A 465 21.46 2.84 -3.19
CA VAL A 465 22.34 4.01 -3.22
C VAL A 465 23.69 3.69 -3.88
N GLU A 466 24.35 2.59 -3.45
CA GLU A 466 25.64 2.19 -4.00
C GLU A 466 25.53 1.76 -5.49
N MET A 467 24.49 0.99 -5.81
CA MET A 467 24.27 0.51 -7.18
C MET A 467 24.04 1.66 -8.16
N PHE A 468 23.19 2.64 -7.81
CA PHE A 468 22.92 3.77 -8.69
C PHE A 468 24.11 4.73 -8.79
N ARG A 469 24.99 4.84 -7.76
CA ARG A 469 26.27 5.54 -7.88
C ARG A 469 27.17 4.90 -8.95
N LEU A 470 27.27 3.57 -8.95
CA LEU A 470 28.06 2.84 -9.96
C LEU A 470 27.52 3.06 -11.36
N LEU A 471 26.19 3.00 -11.53
CA LEU A 471 25.56 3.28 -12.84
C LEU A 471 25.77 4.72 -13.28
N ALA A 472 25.66 5.70 -12.37
CA ALA A 472 25.91 7.11 -12.68
C ALA A 472 27.35 7.33 -13.17
N ALA A 473 28.33 6.72 -12.50
CA ALA A 473 29.73 6.77 -12.91
C ALA A 473 29.95 6.14 -14.30
N ALA A 474 29.33 4.98 -14.59
CA ALA A 474 29.45 4.30 -15.89
C ALA A 474 28.75 5.06 -17.03
N MET A 475 27.70 5.82 -16.71
CA MET A 475 27.03 6.73 -17.66
C MET A 475 27.88 7.99 -17.94
N GLY A 476 28.85 8.30 -17.06
CA GLY A 476 29.69 9.48 -17.14
C GLY A 476 29.04 10.73 -16.50
N PHE A 477 28.18 10.55 -15.49
CA PHE A 477 27.60 11.65 -14.75
C PHE A 477 28.62 12.18 -13.74
N GLU A 478 28.98 13.46 -13.86
CA GLU A 478 30.09 14.10 -13.12
C GLU A 478 29.59 14.94 -11.93
N GLU A 479 28.28 15.18 -11.82
CA GLU A 479 27.69 16.01 -10.78
C GLU A 479 28.02 15.47 -9.38
N ASN A 480 28.45 16.33 -8.46
CA ASN A 480 28.84 15.95 -7.10
C ASN A 480 27.74 15.22 -6.33
N THR A 481 26.49 15.51 -6.65
CA THR A 481 25.31 14.89 -6.03
C THR A 481 25.29 13.34 -6.17
N PHE A 482 26.02 12.75 -7.13
CA PHE A 482 26.19 11.31 -7.26
C PHE A 482 27.30 10.73 -6.35
N ARG A 483 27.98 11.59 -5.58
CA ARG A 483 29.03 11.20 -4.62
C ARG A 483 28.57 11.33 -3.17
N ASP A 484 27.37 11.86 -2.94
CA ASP A 484 26.82 12.03 -1.60
C ASP A 484 26.78 10.70 -0.85
N SER A 485 27.22 10.71 0.40
CA SER A 485 27.13 9.54 1.29
C SER A 485 25.68 9.33 1.77
N GLU A 486 25.38 8.18 2.36
CA GLU A 486 24.09 7.95 2.99
C GLU A 486 23.80 8.98 4.10
N GLU A 487 24.84 9.44 4.83
CA GLU A 487 24.70 10.49 5.84
C GLU A 487 24.35 11.84 5.21
N ASP A 488 24.99 12.19 4.08
CA ASP A 488 24.66 13.42 3.34
C ASP A 488 23.20 13.37 2.84
N LEU A 489 22.76 12.24 2.32
CA LEU A 489 21.37 12.05 1.86
C LEU A 489 20.37 12.17 3.01
N ILE A 490 20.66 11.59 4.17
CA ILE A 490 19.81 11.70 5.36
C ILE A 490 19.77 13.17 5.84
N ALA A 491 20.90 13.84 5.90
CA ALA A 491 20.95 15.24 6.31
C ALA A 491 20.11 16.12 5.37
N GLN A 492 20.22 15.92 4.05
CA GLN A 492 19.43 16.64 3.04
C GLN A 492 17.93 16.34 3.16
N ALA A 493 17.54 15.07 3.43
CA ALA A 493 16.16 14.69 3.64
C ALA A 493 15.53 15.39 4.85
N LEU A 494 16.29 15.52 5.93
CA LEU A 494 15.83 16.08 7.20
C LEU A 494 15.89 17.62 7.22
N ASP A 495 16.67 18.24 6.33
CA ASP A 495 16.71 19.70 6.18
C ASP A 495 15.50 20.21 5.37
N TYR A 496 14.36 20.29 6.04
CA TYR A 496 13.09 20.65 5.44
C TYR A 496 12.33 21.68 6.30
N ALA A 497 12.64 22.95 6.09
CA ALA A 497 12.06 24.08 6.82
C ALA A 497 10.52 24.17 6.67
N ASP A 498 9.97 23.70 5.54
CA ASP A 498 8.53 23.72 5.27
C ASP A 498 7.75 22.69 6.10
N ASN A 499 8.43 21.73 6.73
CA ASN A 499 7.79 20.78 7.63
C ASN A 499 8.16 21.05 9.11
N PRO A 500 7.34 21.78 9.87
CA PRO A 500 7.61 22.11 11.27
C PRO A 500 7.62 20.88 12.19
N TYR A 501 7.05 19.77 11.75
CA TYR A 501 7.04 18.52 12.53
C TYR A 501 8.42 17.86 12.57
N LEU A 502 9.32 18.17 11.63
CA LEU A 502 10.71 17.68 11.63
C LEU A 502 11.64 18.48 12.55
N HIS A 503 11.19 19.59 13.15
CA HIS A 503 12.03 20.35 14.08
C HIS A 503 12.51 19.48 15.24
N GLY A 504 13.83 19.42 15.43
CA GLY A 504 14.48 18.57 16.43
C GLY A 504 14.80 17.14 15.97
N VAL A 505 14.38 16.75 14.76
CA VAL A 505 14.83 15.52 14.12
C VAL A 505 16.08 15.84 13.29
N SER A 506 17.22 15.31 13.71
CA SER A 506 18.50 15.47 13.00
C SER A 506 19.20 14.12 12.93
N LEU A 507 20.20 14.02 12.02
CA LEU A 507 21.02 12.80 11.93
C LEU A 507 21.72 12.49 13.27
N ASP A 508 22.22 13.51 13.98
CA ASP A 508 22.89 13.34 15.26
C ASP A 508 21.91 12.82 16.33
N ALA A 509 20.70 13.40 16.40
CA ALA A 509 19.65 12.92 17.31
C ALA A 509 19.25 11.46 16.99
N LEU A 510 19.16 11.11 15.70
CA LEU A 510 18.86 9.74 15.25
C LEU A 510 20.01 8.77 15.58
N LYS A 511 21.27 9.19 15.49
CA LYS A 511 22.44 8.39 15.88
C LYS A 511 22.45 8.13 17.39
N GLU A 512 22.06 9.11 18.20
CA GLU A 512 22.03 9.01 19.65
C GLU A 512 20.84 8.17 20.15
N GLN A 513 19.64 8.48 19.67
CA GLN A 513 18.37 7.94 20.20
C GLN A 513 17.80 6.77 19.40
N ARG A 514 18.24 6.58 18.14
CA ARG A 514 17.77 5.59 17.18
C ARG A 514 16.33 5.82 16.66
N SER A 515 15.47 6.40 17.48
CA SER A 515 14.06 6.70 17.19
C SER A 515 13.74 8.06 17.80
N VAL A 516 13.39 9.03 16.95
CA VAL A 516 13.10 10.41 17.37
C VAL A 516 11.66 10.75 17.05
N LYS A 517 10.92 11.25 18.04
CA LYS A 517 9.53 11.66 17.84
C LYS A 517 9.48 12.98 17.06
N LEU A 518 8.57 13.05 16.09
CA LEU A 518 8.23 14.28 15.41
C LEU A 518 7.75 15.34 16.41
N ASN A 519 7.98 16.61 16.12
CA ASN A 519 7.56 17.73 16.92
C ASN A 519 6.03 17.92 16.86
N MET A 520 5.31 16.97 17.48
CA MET A 520 3.84 17.00 17.54
C MET A 520 3.39 17.79 18.73
N THR A 521 2.50 18.76 18.51
CA THR A 521 1.79 19.41 19.61
C THR A 521 0.38 18.85 19.70
N PRO A 522 -0.16 18.65 20.93
CA PRO A 522 -1.46 18.05 21.10
C PRO A 522 -2.58 18.84 20.40
N LYS A 523 -3.47 18.16 19.71
CA LYS A 523 -4.83 18.50 19.26
C LYS A 523 -5.12 19.74 18.45
N ALA A 524 -4.56 20.89 18.75
CA ALA A 524 -4.92 22.16 18.08
C ALA A 524 -4.42 22.23 16.63
N HIS A 525 -3.56 21.29 16.22
CA HIS A 525 -2.85 21.36 14.93
C HIS A 525 -3.68 20.91 13.77
N PHE A 526 -4.49 19.86 13.94
CA PHE A 526 -5.20 19.27 12.82
C PHE A 526 -6.05 20.31 12.06
N LEU A 527 -6.91 21.07 12.77
CA LEU A 527 -7.75 22.09 12.14
C LEU A 527 -6.99 23.36 11.73
N LYS A 528 -5.79 23.58 12.27
CA LYS A 528 -4.92 24.71 11.89
C LYS A 528 -4.00 24.43 10.71
N SER A 529 -3.84 23.15 10.35
CA SER A 529 -2.97 22.68 9.26
C SER A 529 -3.72 22.27 8.00
N LEU A 530 -5.00 22.63 7.89
CA LEU A 530 -5.79 22.34 6.70
C LEU A 530 -5.31 23.19 5.52
N SER A 531 -4.75 22.52 4.51
CA SER A 531 -4.27 23.17 3.27
C SER A 531 -5.34 23.16 2.17
N THR A 532 -6.61 23.21 2.55
CA THR A 532 -7.72 23.41 1.61
C THR A 532 -7.76 24.86 1.15
N PRO A 533 -8.29 25.18 -0.04
CA PRO A 533 -8.47 26.57 -0.48
C PRO A 533 -9.28 27.45 0.49
N SER A 534 -10.27 26.84 1.15
CA SER A 534 -11.12 27.52 2.14
C SER A 534 -10.46 27.64 3.53
N GLY A 535 -9.35 26.91 3.78
CA GLY A 535 -8.80 26.75 5.13
C GLY A 535 -9.68 25.92 6.07
N LYS A 536 -10.76 25.32 5.56
CA LYS A 536 -11.76 24.54 6.30
C LYS A 536 -11.90 23.13 5.72
N ILE A 537 -12.62 22.25 6.41
CA ILE A 537 -13.00 20.95 5.89
C ILE A 537 -14.00 21.15 4.74
N GLU A 538 -13.66 20.66 3.54
CA GLU A 538 -14.46 20.87 2.34
C GLU A 538 -15.44 19.72 2.12
N LEU A 539 -16.67 19.85 2.65
CA LEU A 539 -17.78 18.94 2.35
C LEU A 539 -18.26 19.15 0.91
N PHE A 540 -18.24 20.38 0.43
CA PHE A 540 -18.31 20.76 -0.99
C PHE A 540 -16.91 21.18 -1.45
N SER A 541 -16.38 20.55 -2.50
CA SER A 541 -15.05 20.87 -3.04
C SER A 541 -15.15 21.47 -4.43
N SER A 542 -14.82 22.75 -4.56
CA SER A 542 -14.74 23.44 -5.86
C SER A 542 -13.67 22.82 -6.75
N ARG A 543 -12.52 22.41 -6.18
CA ARG A 543 -11.44 21.73 -6.92
C ARG A 543 -11.91 20.44 -7.58
N MET A 544 -12.80 19.68 -6.92
CA MET A 544 -13.37 18.47 -7.55
C MET A 544 -14.31 18.84 -8.70
N ALA A 545 -15.15 19.86 -8.53
CA ALA A 545 -16.01 20.35 -9.60
C ALA A 545 -15.19 20.81 -10.83
N GLU A 546 -14.12 21.56 -10.61
CA GLU A 546 -13.17 22.00 -11.64
C GLU A 546 -12.48 20.82 -12.35
N ALA A 547 -12.21 19.74 -11.63
CA ALA A 547 -11.66 18.50 -12.15
C ALA A 547 -12.71 17.60 -12.83
N GLY A 548 -13.97 18.03 -12.94
CA GLY A 548 -15.07 17.24 -13.53
C GLY A 548 -15.57 16.10 -12.64
N LEU A 549 -15.25 16.13 -11.34
CA LEU A 549 -15.68 15.15 -10.34
C LEU A 549 -16.86 15.70 -9.53
N PRO A 550 -17.71 14.85 -8.93
CA PRO A 550 -18.77 15.31 -8.03
C PRO A 550 -18.21 16.15 -6.87
N ALA A 551 -18.68 17.39 -6.73
CA ALA A 551 -18.23 18.30 -5.69
C ALA A 551 -18.62 17.84 -4.28
N LEU A 552 -19.77 17.19 -4.13
CA LEU A 552 -20.27 16.59 -2.88
C LEU A 552 -19.92 15.11 -2.79
N PRO A 553 -19.77 14.57 -1.57
CA PRO A 553 -19.72 13.12 -1.35
C PRO A 553 -20.90 12.42 -2.01
N THR A 554 -20.65 11.44 -2.88
CA THR A 554 -21.67 10.83 -3.72
C THR A 554 -21.39 9.34 -3.91
N TYR A 555 -22.42 8.50 -3.94
CA TYR A 555 -22.27 7.10 -4.35
C TYR A 555 -22.16 7.02 -5.87
N ILE A 556 -21.10 6.39 -6.35
CA ILE A 556 -20.85 6.08 -7.76
C ILE A 556 -20.80 4.55 -7.88
N PRO A 557 -21.69 3.92 -8.67
CA PRO A 557 -21.65 2.47 -8.89
C PRO A 557 -20.32 2.04 -9.53
N LEU A 558 -19.90 0.79 -9.26
CA LEU A 558 -18.74 0.21 -9.92
C LEU A 558 -19.01 -0.03 -11.41
N ILE A 559 -17.97 0.02 -12.22
CA ILE A 559 -18.06 -0.18 -13.68
C ILE A 559 -18.44 -1.63 -14.01
N GLU A 560 -17.91 -2.60 -13.25
CA GLU A 560 -18.21 -4.02 -13.43
C GLU A 560 -19.11 -4.54 -12.30
N GLY A 561 -20.04 -5.44 -12.62
CA GLY A 561 -20.88 -6.15 -11.65
C GLY A 561 -22.14 -5.42 -11.19
N TYR A 562 -22.36 -4.18 -11.64
CA TYR A 562 -23.52 -3.38 -11.30
C TYR A 562 -24.28 -2.92 -12.56
N ASP A 563 -25.61 -2.78 -12.42
CA ASP A 563 -26.47 -2.09 -13.36
C ASP A 563 -27.16 -0.96 -12.56
N GLY A 564 -26.57 0.24 -12.65
CA GLY A 564 -26.91 1.33 -11.76
C GLY A 564 -26.73 0.94 -10.29
N GLU A 565 -27.81 0.97 -9.49
CA GLU A 565 -27.80 0.56 -8.07
C GLU A 565 -28.09 -0.95 -7.88
N GLN A 566 -28.35 -1.70 -8.96
CA GLN A 566 -28.71 -3.12 -8.89
C GLN A 566 -27.49 -4.02 -9.00
N ARG A 567 -27.48 -5.09 -8.20
CA ARG A 567 -26.40 -6.06 -8.15
C ARG A 567 -26.89 -7.48 -7.85
N PRO A 568 -26.32 -8.52 -8.48
CA PRO A 568 -25.47 -8.38 -9.68
C PRO A 568 -26.28 -7.84 -10.87
N ALA A 569 -25.60 -7.26 -11.86
CA ALA A 569 -26.24 -6.89 -13.10
C ALA A 569 -26.99 -8.10 -13.68
N LYS A 570 -28.27 -7.93 -14.02
CA LYS A 570 -29.13 -9.05 -14.45
C LYS A 570 -28.58 -9.70 -15.72
N GLY A 571 -28.32 -11.01 -15.67
CA GLY A 571 -27.76 -11.76 -16.78
C GLY A 571 -26.27 -11.51 -17.03
N ALA A 572 -25.55 -10.97 -16.05
CA ALA A 572 -24.12 -10.73 -16.15
C ALA A 572 -23.35 -12.04 -16.47
N LYS A 573 -22.41 -11.95 -17.42
CA LYS A 573 -21.50 -13.05 -17.80
C LYS A 573 -20.64 -13.49 -16.62
N TYR A 574 -20.26 -12.55 -15.74
CA TYR A 574 -19.46 -12.74 -14.55
C TYR A 574 -20.20 -12.17 -13.33
N PRO A 575 -20.99 -13.00 -12.63
CA PRO A 575 -21.90 -12.51 -11.58
C PRO A 575 -21.28 -12.35 -10.20
N LEU A 576 -20.05 -12.81 -9.99
CA LEU A 576 -19.40 -12.80 -8.67
C LEU A 576 -18.35 -11.68 -8.60
N MET A 577 -18.46 -10.83 -7.57
CA MET A 577 -17.42 -9.85 -7.22
C MET A 577 -16.22 -10.58 -6.62
N PHE A 578 -15.03 -10.29 -7.11
CA PHE A 578 -13.79 -10.92 -6.71
C PHE A 578 -12.92 -9.97 -5.88
N ILE A 579 -12.58 -10.38 -4.67
CA ILE A 579 -11.75 -9.62 -3.74
C ILE A 579 -10.47 -10.41 -3.44
N SER A 580 -9.31 -9.77 -3.58
CA SER A 580 -8.00 -10.39 -3.36
C SER A 580 -7.19 -9.72 -2.24
N PRO A 581 -7.64 -9.79 -0.97
CA PRO A 581 -6.95 -9.14 0.14
C PRO A 581 -5.63 -9.85 0.47
N PRO A 582 -4.65 -9.16 1.11
CA PRO A 582 -3.39 -9.76 1.51
C PRO A 582 -3.54 -10.94 2.47
N ASN A 583 -2.61 -11.90 2.41
CA ASN A 583 -2.45 -12.94 3.42
C ASN A 583 -1.98 -12.36 4.76
N HIS A 584 -2.19 -13.12 5.84
CA HIS A 584 -1.70 -12.72 7.16
C HIS A 584 -0.18 -12.85 7.29
N SER A 585 0.40 -13.93 6.73
CA SER A 585 1.82 -14.27 6.89
C SER A 585 2.73 -13.76 5.78
N PHE A 586 2.16 -13.21 4.68
CA PHE A 586 2.91 -12.56 3.61
C PHE A 586 2.64 -11.06 3.61
N LEU A 587 3.48 -10.31 2.89
CA LEU A 587 3.21 -8.92 2.56
C LEU A 587 3.35 -8.78 1.03
N ASN A 588 2.22 -8.74 0.32
CA ASN A 588 2.19 -8.87 -1.13
C ASN A 588 3.02 -10.09 -1.57
N SER A 589 4.06 -9.91 -2.41
CA SER A 589 4.98 -11.00 -2.79
C SER A 589 6.13 -11.21 -1.78
N THR A 590 6.32 -10.32 -0.79
CA THR A 590 7.38 -10.46 0.21
C THR A 590 7.05 -11.55 1.22
N PHE A 591 8.01 -12.41 1.51
CA PHE A 591 7.91 -13.65 2.31
C PHE A 591 7.19 -14.82 1.65
N GLY A 592 6.68 -14.67 0.43
CA GLY A 592 6.02 -15.77 -0.29
C GLY A 592 6.93 -16.98 -0.57
N ASN A 593 8.25 -16.83 -0.45
CA ASN A 593 9.26 -17.91 -0.58
C ASN A 593 9.78 -18.44 0.77
N VAL A 594 9.25 -17.98 1.90
CA VAL A 594 9.66 -18.47 3.23
C VAL A 594 8.78 -19.65 3.64
N GLU A 595 9.33 -20.87 3.63
CA GLU A 595 8.60 -22.12 3.84
C GLU A 595 7.78 -22.14 5.15
N LYS A 596 8.35 -21.64 6.26
CA LYS A 596 7.64 -21.56 7.54
C LYS A 596 6.38 -20.72 7.47
N LEU A 597 6.39 -19.64 6.70
CA LEU A 597 5.25 -18.75 6.54
C LEU A 597 4.25 -19.30 5.51
N GLN A 598 4.73 -19.95 4.47
CA GLN A 598 3.88 -20.71 3.54
C GLN A 598 3.09 -21.82 4.26
N ALA A 599 3.75 -22.57 5.13
CA ALA A 599 3.12 -23.65 5.91
C ALA A 599 1.98 -23.14 6.81
N LEU A 600 2.05 -21.89 7.28
CA LEU A 600 0.97 -21.27 8.07
C LEU A 600 -0.25 -20.87 7.23
N GLU A 601 -0.04 -20.44 6.01
CA GLU A 601 -1.11 -20.10 5.07
C GLU A 601 -1.63 -21.33 4.31
N LYS A 602 -0.90 -22.44 4.34
CA LYS A 602 -1.20 -23.74 3.73
C LYS A 602 -1.20 -23.68 2.20
N GLU A 603 -2.30 -23.23 1.60
CA GLU A 603 -2.50 -23.22 0.16
C GLU A 603 -3.40 -22.03 -0.27
N PRO A 604 -3.33 -21.62 -1.54
CA PRO A 604 -4.28 -20.67 -2.10
C PRO A 604 -5.70 -21.26 -2.09
N LEU A 605 -6.66 -20.46 -1.62
CA LEU A 605 -8.06 -20.82 -1.55
C LEU A 605 -8.94 -19.73 -2.15
N LEU A 606 -10.06 -20.10 -2.76
CA LEU A 606 -11.17 -19.19 -3.03
C LEU A 606 -12.27 -19.45 -1.99
N GLN A 607 -12.53 -18.44 -1.16
CA GLN A 607 -13.67 -18.46 -0.24
C GLN A 607 -14.94 -18.09 -1.03
N ILE A 608 -15.99 -18.89 -0.91
CA ILE A 608 -17.24 -18.74 -1.63
C ILE A 608 -18.41 -18.95 -0.68
N HIS A 609 -19.46 -18.10 -0.80
CA HIS A 609 -20.67 -18.23 0.01
C HIS A 609 -21.39 -19.55 -0.29
N PRO A 610 -22.04 -20.23 0.71
CA PRO A 610 -22.73 -21.50 0.50
C PRO A 610 -23.81 -21.46 -0.59
N GLU A 611 -24.55 -20.36 -0.74
CA GLU A 611 -25.56 -20.21 -1.80
C GLU A 611 -24.93 -20.19 -3.19
N ASP A 612 -23.83 -19.45 -3.36
CA ASP A 612 -23.11 -19.35 -4.63
C ASP A 612 -22.44 -20.68 -5.02
N ALA A 613 -21.88 -21.38 -4.03
CA ALA A 613 -21.29 -22.71 -4.20
C ALA A 613 -22.34 -23.73 -4.62
N LYS A 614 -23.49 -23.77 -3.93
CA LYS A 614 -24.62 -24.66 -4.23
C LYS A 614 -25.16 -24.42 -5.65
N ALA A 615 -25.32 -23.16 -6.05
CA ALA A 615 -25.81 -22.81 -7.39
C ALA A 615 -24.88 -23.32 -8.52
N ARG A 616 -23.61 -23.63 -8.19
CA ARG A 616 -22.56 -24.09 -9.13
C ARG A 616 -22.16 -25.56 -8.93
N GLY A 617 -22.79 -26.27 -8.01
CA GLY A 617 -22.44 -27.65 -7.66
C GLY A 617 -21.03 -27.79 -7.10
N ILE A 618 -20.54 -26.77 -6.38
CA ILE A 618 -19.22 -26.74 -5.76
C ILE A 618 -19.32 -27.15 -4.31
N GLU A 619 -18.47 -28.09 -3.88
CA GLU A 619 -18.31 -28.52 -2.51
C GLU A 619 -17.02 -27.98 -1.90
N ASN A 620 -16.94 -27.97 -0.56
CA ASN A 620 -15.73 -27.54 0.12
C ASN A 620 -14.53 -28.43 -0.21
N GLY A 621 -13.42 -27.85 -0.64
CA GLY A 621 -12.21 -28.55 -1.08
C GLY A 621 -12.17 -28.91 -2.57
N ASP A 622 -13.24 -28.71 -3.32
CA ASP A 622 -13.22 -28.94 -4.76
C ASP A 622 -12.15 -28.10 -5.47
N ARG A 623 -11.50 -28.70 -6.47
CA ARG A 623 -10.65 -27.98 -7.41
C ARG A 623 -11.52 -27.20 -8.38
N ILE A 624 -11.33 -25.88 -8.43
CA ILE A 624 -12.17 -24.96 -9.22
C ILE A 624 -11.33 -24.09 -10.14
N VAL A 625 -11.95 -23.67 -11.24
CA VAL A 625 -11.43 -22.63 -12.15
C VAL A 625 -12.15 -21.33 -11.82
N VAL A 626 -11.39 -20.26 -11.64
CA VAL A 626 -11.88 -18.89 -11.52
C VAL A 626 -11.44 -18.13 -12.75
N TRP A 627 -12.37 -17.43 -13.44
CA TRP A 627 -12.01 -16.75 -14.71
C TRP A 627 -12.88 -15.53 -15.00
N ASN A 628 -12.35 -14.70 -15.87
CA ASN A 628 -13.06 -13.64 -16.59
C ASN A 628 -12.41 -13.45 -17.99
N ASP A 629 -12.70 -12.35 -18.68
CA ASP A 629 -12.15 -12.10 -20.03
C ASP A 629 -10.63 -11.81 -20.01
N ARG A 630 -10.04 -11.42 -18.87
CA ARG A 630 -8.61 -11.13 -18.71
C ARG A 630 -7.77 -12.38 -18.50
N GLY A 631 -8.31 -13.37 -17.79
CA GLY A 631 -7.56 -14.58 -17.51
C GLY A 631 -8.31 -15.64 -16.71
N ARG A 632 -7.55 -16.63 -16.24
CA ARG A 632 -8.06 -17.72 -15.40
C ARG A 632 -6.97 -18.29 -14.50
N TYR A 633 -7.35 -18.79 -13.33
CA TYR A 633 -6.46 -19.58 -12.49
C TYR A 633 -7.20 -20.73 -11.78
N LEU A 634 -6.43 -21.69 -11.27
CA LEU A 634 -6.91 -22.88 -10.59
C LEU A 634 -6.64 -22.78 -9.08
N VAL A 635 -7.68 -23.02 -8.27
CA VAL A 635 -7.59 -22.91 -6.81
C VAL A 635 -8.54 -23.92 -6.15
N ASN A 636 -8.37 -24.21 -4.87
CA ASN A 636 -9.34 -25.01 -4.11
C ASN A 636 -10.44 -24.13 -3.51
N ALA A 637 -11.68 -24.64 -3.52
CA ALA A 637 -12.81 -23.94 -2.94
C ALA A 637 -12.82 -24.06 -1.41
N SER A 638 -13.14 -22.96 -0.73
CA SER A 638 -13.43 -22.93 0.70
C SER A 638 -14.83 -22.36 0.91
N VAL A 639 -15.81 -23.24 1.12
CA VAL A 639 -17.21 -22.84 1.29
C VAL A 639 -17.43 -22.35 2.71
N MET A 640 -17.81 -21.07 2.87
CA MET A 640 -17.97 -20.43 4.17
C MET A 640 -18.89 -19.21 4.14
N ASP A 641 -19.60 -18.98 5.23
CA ASP A 641 -20.49 -17.84 5.46
C ASP A 641 -19.72 -16.69 6.14
N LYS A 642 -18.88 -15.98 5.37
CA LYS A 642 -18.07 -14.84 5.85
C LYS A 642 -18.23 -13.57 5.01
N MET A 643 -19.03 -13.62 3.96
CA MET A 643 -19.31 -12.54 3.02
C MET A 643 -20.76 -12.63 2.57
N LEU A 644 -21.30 -11.58 1.98
CA LEU A 644 -22.61 -11.62 1.35
C LEU A 644 -22.59 -12.49 0.07
N PRO A 645 -23.70 -13.16 -0.28
CA PRO A 645 -23.81 -13.88 -1.56
C PRO A 645 -23.44 -12.99 -2.74
N GLY A 646 -22.82 -13.58 -3.77
CA GLY A 646 -22.30 -12.85 -4.93
C GLY A 646 -20.91 -12.23 -4.72
N THR A 647 -20.23 -12.53 -3.61
CA THR A 647 -18.84 -12.11 -3.34
C THR A 647 -17.97 -13.34 -3.10
N VAL A 648 -16.79 -13.36 -3.73
CA VAL A 648 -15.77 -14.40 -3.52
C VAL A 648 -14.45 -13.77 -3.13
N VAL A 649 -13.67 -14.44 -2.28
CA VAL A 649 -12.43 -13.89 -1.71
C VAL A 649 -11.27 -14.85 -1.92
N SER A 650 -10.21 -14.40 -2.60
CA SER A 650 -8.96 -15.13 -2.79
C SER A 650 -7.82 -14.41 -2.07
N GLN A 651 -7.38 -14.94 -0.94
CA GLN A 651 -6.36 -14.29 -0.13
C GLN A 651 -4.96 -14.48 -0.68
N GLY A 652 -4.23 -13.36 -0.80
CA GLY A 652 -2.79 -13.31 -0.99
C GLY A 652 -2.31 -13.42 -2.43
N LEU A 653 -1.08 -12.95 -2.60
CA LEU A 653 -0.31 -13.11 -3.82
C LEU A 653 0.72 -14.21 -3.58
N TRP A 654 0.60 -15.30 -4.31
CA TRP A 654 1.46 -16.47 -4.18
C TRP A 654 2.51 -16.46 -5.29
N TRP A 655 3.75 -16.79 -4.96
CA TRP A 655 4.79 -16.97 -5.95
C TRP A 655 4.51 -18.22 -6.79
N GLY A 656 4.88 -18.15 -8.07
CA GLY A 656 4.70 -19.25 -9.01
C GLY A 656 5.60 -20.46 -8.74
N GLN A 657 5.65 -21.00 -7.53
CA GLN A 657 6.38 -22.21 -7.20
C GLN A 657 5.56 -23.46 -7.57
N GLY A 658 6.21 -24.44 -8.21
CA GLY A 658 5.67 -25.77 -8.43
C GLY A 658 4.55 -25.87 -9.47
N GLY A 659 4.51 -25.02 -10.50
CA GLY A 659 3.53 -25.09 -11.60
C GLY A 659 2.10 -24.71 -11.22
N ARG A 660 1.87 -24.19 -10.03
CA ARG A 660 0.55 -23.69 -9.58
C ARG A 660 0.35 -22.27 -10.09
N ASN A 661 -0.45 -22.13 -11.13
CA ASN A 661 -0.85 -20.81 -11.64
C ASN A 661 -1.91 -20.23 -10.69
N THR A 662 -1.48 -19.47 -9.68
CA THR A 662 -2.34 -18.90 -8.61
C THR A 662 -2.29 -17.38 -8.58
N ARG A 663 -2.15 -16.75 -9.75
CA ARG A 663 -2.01 -15.30 -9.87
C ARG A 663 -3.37 -14.63 -9.91
N ALA A 664 -3.87 -14.24 -8.75
CA ALA A 664 -5.15 -13.53 -8.62
C ALA A 664 -5.21 -12.25 -9.48
N ASN A 665 -4.10 -11.52 -9.60
CA ASN A 665 -4.03 -10.28 -10.38
C ASN A 665 -4.07 -10.48 -11.91
N MET A 666 -4.06 -11.73 -12.39
CA MET A 666 -4.39 -12.03 -13.78
C MET A 666 -5.84 -11.68 -14.13
N LEU A 667 -6.72 -11.62 -13.13
CA LEU A 667 -8.14 -11.31 -13.29
C LEU A 667 -8.46 -9.83 -13.10
N THR A 668 -7.56 -9.06 -12.48
CA THR A 668 -7.82 -7.67 -12.09
C THR A 668 -7.61 -6.71 -13.26
N PRO A 669 -8.44 -5.66 -13.39
CA PRO A 669 -8.27 -4.68 -14.46
C PRO A 669 -7.14 -3.69 -14.16
N ASP A 670 -6.50 -3.18 -15.21
CA ASP A 670 -5.47 -2.15 -15.17
C ASP A 670 -6.03 -0.71 -15.32
N ARG A 671 -7.36 -0.55 -15.30
CA ARG A 671 -7.98 0.79 -15.27
C ARG A 671 -7.71 1.46 -13.92
N LEU A 672 -7.84 2.76 -13.90
CA LEU A 672 -7.56 3.58 -12.72
C LEU A 672 -8.84 3.91 -11.95
N ALA A 673 -8.70 4.15 -10.63
CA ALA A 673 -9.77 4.63 -9.77
C ALA A 673 -10.22 6.05 -10.15
N ASP A 674 -11.32 6.47 -9.60
CA ASP A 674 -11.99 7.77 -9.80
C ASP A 674 -11.07 8.98 -9.59
N MET A 675 -10.02 8.84 -8.77
CA MET A 675 -9.04 9.89 -8.52
C MET A 675 -7.68 9.34 -8.11
N GLY A 676 -6.63 10.14 -8.25
CA GLY A 676 -5.28 9.83 -7.80
C GLY A 676 -4.56 8.71 -8.54
N GLY A 677 -5.13 8.13 -9.59
CA GLY A 677 -4.52 7.06 -10.38
C GLY A 677 -4.39 5.73 -9.62
N GLY A 678 -5.27 5.47 -8.65
CA GLY A 678 -5.24 4.25 -7.82
C GLY A 678 -5.57 2.97 -8.59
N ALA A 679 -5.07 1.82 -8.10
CA ALA A 679 -5.41 0.50 -8.63
C ALA A 679 -6.81 0.05 -8.16
N VAL A 680 -7.56 -0.61 -9.04
CA VAL A 680 -8.94 -1.04 -8.78
C VAL A 680 -9.05 -2.57 -8.66
N PHE A 681 -8.15 -3.20 -7.93
CA PHE A 681 -8.07 -4.66 -7.76
C PHE A 681 -9.40 -5.31 -7.38
N PHE A 682 -10.23 -4.63 -6.59
CA PHE A 682 -11.46 -5.17 -6.02
C PHE A 682 -12.72 -4.80 -6.83
N SER A 683 -12.58 -4.06 -7.92
CA SER A 683 -13.62 -3.86 -8.93
C SER A 683 -13.50 -4.90 -10.05
N THR A 684 -13.44 -6.16 -9.66
CA THR A 684 -13.21 -7.30 -10.54
C THR A 684 -14.41 -8.25 -10.44
N VAL A 685 -14.92 -8.69 -11.59
CA VAL A 685 -15.96 -9.72 -11.67
C VAL A 685 -15.40 -11.01 -12.24
N VAL A 686 -15.94 -12.14 -11.77
CA VAL A 686 -15.53 -13.48 -12.16
C VAL A 686 -16.71 -14.45 -12.25
N GLU A 687 -16.46 -15.56 -12.91
CA GLU A 687 -17.25 -16.79 -12.80
C GLU A 687 -16.39 -17.91 -12.22
N VAL A 688 -17.02 -18.88 -11.58
CA VAL A 688 -16.37 -20.02 -10.93
C VAL A 688 -17.05 -21.32 -11.33
N LYS A 689 -16.30 -22.33 -11.70
CA LYS A 689 -16.82 -23.68 -11.95
C LYS A 689 -15.88 -24.74 -11.40
N ARG A 690 -16.43 -25.92 -11.16
CA ARG A 690 -15.63 -27.11 -10.82
C ARG A 690 -14.69 -27.45 -11.97
N SER A 691 -13.42 -27.78 -11.65
CA SER A 691 -12.46 -28.25 -12.66
C SER A 691 -12.78 -29.66 -13.07
N GLU A 692 -12.78 -29.94 -14.37
CA GLU A 692 -12.96 -31.28 -14.92
C GLU A 692 -11.71 -32.16 -14.77
N ASN A 693 -10.55 -31.53 -14.53
CA ASN A 693 -9.28 -32.23 -14.29
C ASN A 693 -9.00 -32.32 -12.78
N LYS A 694 -8.82 -33.54 -12.29
CA LYS A 694 -8.38 -33.81 -10.90
C LYS A 694 -6.91 -33.39 -10.70
#